data_b04048e113adb08054613fe640abaa77
#
_entry.id   b04048e113adb08054613fe640abaa77
#
_cell.length_a   1.000
_cell.length_b   1.000
_cell.length_c   1.000
_cell.angle_alpha   90.00
_cell.angle_beta   90.00
_cell.angle_gamma   90.00
#
_symmetry.space_group_name_H-M   'P 1'
#
loop_
_entity.id
_entity.type
_entity.pdbx_description
1 polymer ?
#
loop_
_entity_poly.entity_id
_entity_poly.type
_entity_poly.pdbx_seq_one_letter_code
_entity_poly.pdbx_strand_id
1 'polypeptide(L)'
;SRGLGDVYKRQPYRIYYNMTGTDAEAVVPTEQRQAEPGKLQLGPNGDFGYATTDSEGRFTLSHATAYVWFNPWSQDVKEKLVSVTLAATDASTVLTGTRTFDGTGFSDATDANNAVTLSFGKEGVELPATSSTASVFAAAVVYPADCSAEEIHVTYTFADGSVYTETKTGRNFEAGRIYRLTTEITKRDGGSLEIQGLEDSDEPVCMKYGASEAYALTAGGWIPTVEMTSAPAGWTADFDIARRSLLIAPPAEYTDGMDLENTVTIRSDGKPILSQEYYVLDFTHPEGTFVLIEGNMTSENGTIVYFDQHMRYHEKVYEEINDNEIGNVLQDMYMANGKIYFITQNGKTSSMGTTFNGDGRFVVCDAHTMKRLVARDMQFYANVDTSTGATQSSKSTLCWPQHIVVVSPEKAYIQYSTADNESHSGIRIVDLQTNIIRTSDIPGTFGAFTKTGATKARMVFSRGKVFAGRGNSVIVLDPATDAVIKTVTYENRQVKDLAKGYDGKIYAIFTGEFTGNSGMTGAASFTKPAMIVALDANGEVVSETNLPEQIELRTGTASPTVQMCASFTQPHLYFIGKQDFSAYEAMRYNYETGRVNWDYITAALDAESSGGSIIYGYMGVHPTTEQLWVGKSSYTNSRIHVYDVSRSDALEFSSFYQKKASPAGVDFAYRFSDEWINK
;
A
#
# COMPACT_ATOMS: atom_id res chain seq x y z
N SER A 1 -1.22 36.71 75.61
CA SER A 1 -0.99 35.79 74.51
C SER A 1 -1.90 36.17 73.36
N ARG A 2 -1.35 36.87 72.37
CA ARG A 2 -2.04 37.06 71.06
C ARG A 2 -1.93 35.75 70.30
N GLY A 3 -3.06 35.10 70.17
CA GLY A 3 -3.11 33.77 69.57
C GLY A 3 -2.86 33.76 68.07
N LEU A 4 -2.30 32.67 67.61
CA LEU A 4 -2.09 32.30 66.24
C LEU A 4 -3.37 32.43 65.32
N GLY A 5 -4.56 32.60 65.92
CA GLY A 5 -5.81 32.84 65.23
C GLY A 5 -5.93 34.15 64.45
N ASP A 6 -5.14 35.19 64.85
CA ASP A 6 -5.19 36.51 64.18
C ASP A 6 -4.30 36.58 62.92
N VAL A 7 -3.34 35.66 62.76
CA VAL A 7 -2.47 35.62 61.57
C VAL A 7 -3.21 34.94 60.39
N TYR A 8 -4.03 33.95 60.69
CA TYR A 8 -4.83 33.27 59.64
C TYR A 8 -6.00 34.13 59.12
N LYS A 9 -6.47 35.09 59.87
CA LYS A 9 -7.53 36.02 59.45
C LYS A 9 -7.08 37.10 58.47
N ARG A 10 -5.78 37.20 58.17
CA ARG A 10 -5.22 38.24 57.31
C ARG A 10 -4.60 37.72 56.01
N GLN A 11 -4.68 36.41 55.76
CA GLN A 11 -4.22 35.88 54.47
C GLN A 11 -5.32 36.03 53.43
N PRO A 12 -4.98 36.56 52.22
CA PRO A 12 -5.94 36.65 51.14
C PRO A 12 -6.32 35.25 50.68
N TYR A 13 -7.61 35.02 50.52
CA TYR A 13 -8.13 33.78 49.93
C TYR A 13 -8.31 33.99 48.44
N ARG A 14 -7.92 32.95 47.65
CA ARG A 14 -8.26 32.88 46.23
C ARG A 14 -9.67 32.27 46.08
N ILE A 15 -10.49 32.90 45.30
CA ILE A 15 -11.87 32.51 45.05
C ILE A 15 -11.99 32.25 43.54
N TYR A 16 -12.56 31.14 43.20
CA TYR A 16 -12.80 30.76 41.79
C TYR A 16 -14.30 30.50 41.63
N TYR A 17 -14.85 31.04 40.54
CA TYR A 17 -16.19 30.77 40.06
C TYR A 17 -16.14 29.76 38.96
N ASN A 18 -16.98 28.72 39.01
CA ASN A 18 -17.12 27.67 38.00
C ASN A 18 -15.84 26.82 37.79
N MET A 19 -15.08 26.66 38.88
CA MET A 19 -13.92 25.76 38.91
C MET A 19 -14.38 24.29 38.99
N THR A 20 -13.67 23.41 38.33
CA THR A 20 -13.77 21.96 38.51
C THR A 20 -12.49 21.40 39.13
N GLY A 21 -12.60 20.36 39.98
CA GLY A 21 -11.44 19.75 40.63
C GLY A 21 -10.81 20.62 41.73
N THR A 22 -9.58 20.28 42.12
CA THR A 22 -8.80 20.94 43.18
C THR A 22 -7.78 21.96 42.66
N ASP A 23 -7.49 21.96 41.34
CA ASP A 23 -6.38 22.66 40.72
C ASP A 23 -6.81 23.90 39.92
N ALA A 24 -7.96 24.50 40.23
CA ALA A 24 -8.53 25.62 39.51
C ALA A 24 -8.67 25.35 38.01
N GLU A 25 -9.18 24.17 37.67
CA GLU A 25 -9.44 23.74 36.31
C GLU A 25 -10.66 24.47 35.73
N ALA A 26 -10.50 25.11 34.62
CA ALA A 26 -11.54 25.76 33.85
C ALA A 26 -11.81 24.94 32.57
N VAL A 27 -13.08 24.66 32.31
CA VAL A 27 -13.52 23.97 31.10
C VAL A 27 -14.40 24.91 30.28
N VAL A 28 -13.93 25.32 29.11
CA VAL A 28 -14.74 26.02 28.11
C VAL A 28 -15.06 25.03 27.03
N PRO A 29 -16.29 24.44 27.03
CA PRO A 29 -16.62 23.38 26.08
C PRO A 29 -16.71 23.91 24.65
N THR A 30 -16.26 23.10 23.68
CA THR A 30 -16.38 23.41 22.24
C THR A 30 -17.84 23.43 21.83
N GLU A 31 -18.65 22.51 22.37
CA GLU A 31 -20.09 22.45 22.18
C GLU A 31 -20.81 23.10 23.38
N GLN A 32 -21.38 24.26 23.13
CA GLN A 32 -22.14 25.04 24.10
C GLN A 32 -23.63 25.00 23.77
N ARG A 33 -24.48 25.34 24.72
CA ARG A 33 -25.93 25.30 24.56
C ARG A 33 -26.61 26.58 25.01
N GLN A 34 -27.67 26.94 24.27
CA GLN A 34 -28.60 27.98 24.66
C GLN A 34 -30.00 27.60 24.17
N ALA A 35 -30.97 27.37 25.07
CA ALA A 35 -32.26 26.85 24.73
C ALA A 35 -33.13 27.82 23.91
N GLU A 36 -33.05 29.13 24.24
CA GLU A 36 -33.89 30.16 23.64
C GLU A 36 -33.09 31.44 23.40
N PRO A 37 -33.40 32.22 22.36
CA PRO A 37 -32.85 33.54 22.17
C PRO A 37 -32.97 34.43 23.40
N GLY A 38 -31.91 35.15 23.76
CA GLY A 38 -31.86 36.05 24.91
C GLY A 38 -31.73 35.40 26.28
N LYS A 39 -31.86 34.09 26.38
CA LYS A 39 -31.68 33.35 27.66
C LYS A 39 -30.25 32.77 27.73
N LEU A 40 -29.32 33.63 28.07
CA LEU A 40 -27.89 33.27 28.09
C LEU A 40 -27.58 32.22 29.15
N GLN A 41 -26.69 31.27 28.84
CA GLN A 41 -26.27 30.21 29.73
C GLN A 41 -24.72 30.24 29.92
N LEU A 42 -24.17 31.39 30.28
CA LEU A 42 -22.73 31.61 30.34
C LEU A 42 -22.04 30.66 31.32
N GLY A 43 -22.59 30.47 32.54
CA GLY A 43 -22.01 29.56 33.54
C GLY A 43 -21.86 28.12 33.03
N PRO A 44 -22.94 27.45 32.58
CA PRO A 44 -22.87 26.11 32.00
C PRO A 44 -21.97 26.02 30.77
N ASN A 45 -21.79 27.11 30.04
CA ASN A 45 -20.94 27.20 28.87
C ASN A 45 -19.48 27.55 29.15
N GLY A 46 -19.08 27.53 30.43
CA GLY A 46 -17.67 27.67 30.80
C GLY A 46 -17.24 29.08 31.22
N ASP A 47 -18.19 29.98 31.50
CA ASP A 47 -17.82 31.28 32.12
C ASP A 47 -17.02 31.04 33.40
N PHE A 48 -15.81 31.53 33.46
CA PHE A 48 -14.89 31.35 34.56
C PHE A 48 -14.47 32.68 35.12
N GLY A 49 -14.49 32.77 36.46
CA GLY A 49 -14.11 34.00 37.19
C GLY A 49 -13.25 33.71 38.37
N TYR A 50 -12.49 34.72 38.78
CA TYR A 50 -11.60 34.64 39.93
C TYR A 50 -11.58 35.91 40.74
N ALA A 51 -11.18 35.80 42.01
CA ALA A 51 -10.96 36.94 42.90
C ALA A 51 -9.92 36.58 43.96
N THR A 52 -9.35 37.63 44.54
CA THR A 52 -8.59 37.53 45.80
C THR A 52 -9.25 38.41 46.84
N THR A 53 -9.46 37.90 48.03
CA THR A 53 -10.08 38.68 49.12
C THR A 53 -9.13 39.76 49.62
N ASP A 54 -9.71 40.90 50.01
CA ASP A 54 -8.99 41.92 50.77
C ASP A 54 -8.77 41.46 52.23
N SER A 55 -8.17 42.32 53.05
CA SER A 55 -7.91 42.04 54.46
C SER A 55 -9.19 41.92 55.33
N GLU A 56 -10.34 42.34 54.81
CA GLU A 56 -11.66 42.25 55.44
C GLU A 56 -12.49 41.08 54.92
N GLY A 57 -11.94 40.30 53.97
CA GLY A 57 -12.62 39.15 53.36
C GLY A 57 -13.59 39.50 52.23
N ARG A 58 -13.58 40.76 51.76
CA ARG A 58 -14.40 41.21 50.63
C ARG A 58 -13.70 40.91 49.33
N PHE A 59 -14.44 40.63 48.25
CA PHE A 59 -13.90 40.38 46.93
C PHE A 59 -14.86 40.87 45.84
N THR A 60 -14.30 41.09 44.66
CA THR A 60 -15.03 41.28 43.42
C THR A 60 -14.51 40.29 42.42
N LEU A 61 -15.39 39.47 41.82
CA LEU A 61 -15.04 38.53 40.80
C LEU A 61 -14.66 39.26 39.51
N SER A 62 -13.55 38.86 38.93
CA SER A 62 -13.14 39.22 37.59
C SER A 62 -13.39 38.02 36.65
N HIS A 63 -14.00 38.26 35.51
CA HIS A 63 -14.16 37.20 34.50
C HIS A 63 -12.82 36.94 33.80
N ALA A 64 -12.45 35.69 33.71
CA ALA A 64 -11.22 35.25 33.04
C ALA A 64 -11.44 34.80 31.59
N THR A 65 -12.70 34.60 31.18
CA THR A 65 -13.11 34.26 29.82
C THR A 65 -13.62 35.49 29.06
N ALA A 66 -13.70 35.38 27.74
CA ALA A 66 -14.32 36.37 26.85
C ALA A 66 -15.67 35.89 26.33
N TYR A 67 -16.48 36.81 25.80
CA TYR A 67 -17.83 36.49 25.33
C TYR A 67 -18.04 36.96 23.90
N VAL A 68 -18.58 36.10 23.07
CA VAL A 68 -18.99 36.42 21.70
C VAL A 68 -20.51 36.46 21.65
N TRP A 69 -21.06 37.64 21.36
CA TRP A 69 -22.48 37.87 21.21
C TRP A 69 -22.88 37.83 19.75
N PHE A 70 -23.70 36.87 19.38
CA PHE A 70 -24.26 36.70 18.04
C PHE A 70 -25.64 37.37 17.96
N ASN A 71 -25.80 38.24 16.99
CA ASN A 71 -27.05 38.92 16.69
C ASN A 71 -27.44 38.72 15.20
N PRO A 72 -27.76 37.49 14.79
CA PRO A 72 -28.25 37.23 13.46
C PRO A 72 -29.67 37.75 13.27
N TRP A 73 -29.98 38.21 12.06
CA TRP A 73 -31.33 38.58 11.66
C TRP A 73 -31.53 38.32 10.18
N SER A 74 -32.80 38.16 9.74
CA SER A 74 -33.16 37.94 8.33
C SER A 74 -34.58 38.34 8.01
N GLN A 75 -34.78 38.89 6.79
CA GLN A 75 -36.12 39.15 6.25
C GLN A 75 -36.65 38.01 5.38
N ASP A 76 -35.75 37.23 4.78
CA ASP A 76 -36.07 36.22 3.77
C ASP A 76 -35.87 34.79 4.22
N VAL A 77 -35.06 34.53 5.23
CA VAL A 77 -34.82 33.18 5.77
C VAL A 77 -35.92 32.81 6.77
N LYS A 78 -36.57 31.68 6.52
CA LYS A 78 -37.65 31.13 7.37
C LYS A 78 -37.24 29.84 8.06
N GLU A 79 -36.13 29.26 7.66
CA GLU A 79 -35.51 28.08 8.27
C GLU A 79 -35.10 28.41 9.71
N LYS A 80 -35.29 27.47 10.60
CA LYS A 80 -34.89 27.64 12.00
C LYS A 80 -33.41 27.42 12.20
N LEU A 81 -32.77 28.34 12.90
CA LEU A 81 -31.34 28.26 13.25
C LEU A 81 -31.13 27.21 14.34
N VAL A 82 -30.32 26.18 14.08
CA VAL A 82 -29.99 25.13 15.06
C VAL A 82 -28.66 25.36 15.77
N SER A 83 -27.69 26.04 15.12
CA SER A 83 -26.43 26.38 15.75
C SER A 83 -25.73 27.56 15.08
N VAL A 84 -24.79 28.16 15.81
CA VAL A 84 -23.80 29.09 15.27
C VAL A 84 -22.41 28.64 15.72
N THR A 85 -21.47 28.56 14.77
CA THR A 85 -20.07 28.23 15.04
C THR A 85 -19.19 29.40 14.69
N LEU A 86 -18.27 29.74 15.59
CA LEU A 86 -17.16 30.67 15.33
C LEU A 86 -15.88 29.86 15.33
N ALA A 87 -15.08 29.97 14.29
CA ALA A 87 -13.79 29.29 14.14
C ALA A 87 -12.69 30.28 13.76
N ALA A 88 -11.55 30.22 14.43
CA ALA A 88 -10.34 30.92 14.04
C ALA A 88 -9.67 30.17 12.86
N THR A 89 -8.99 30.88 11.96
CA THR A 89 -8.32 30.25 10.82
C THR A 89 -7.01 29.60 11.20
N ASP A 90 -6.33 30.09 12.25
CA ASP A 90 -5.15 29.44 12.79
C ASP A 90 -5.57 28.28 13.72
N ALA A 91 -5.19 27.07 13.33
CA ALA A 91 -5.48 25.86 14.11
C ALA A 91 -4.80 25.83 15.49
N SER A 92 -3.76 26.65 15.70
CA SER A 92 -3.08 26.78 16.98
C SER A 92 -3.77 27.74 17.95
N THR A 93 -4.71 28.54 17.48
CA THR A 93 -5.53 29.43 18.31
C THR A 93 -6.44 28.60 19.22
N VAL A 94 -6.42 28.86 20.52
CA VAL A 94 -7.22 28.11 21.49
C VAL A 94 -8.39 28.97 21.97
N LEU A 95 -9.58 28.66 21.47
CA LEU A 95 -10.84 29.29 21.90
C LEU A 95 -11.57 28.47 22.96
N THR A 96 -11.42 27.16 22.96
CA THR A 96 -12.10 26.21 23.87
C THR A 96 -11.15 25.08 24.29
N GLY A 97 -11.56 24.30 25.29
CA GLY A 97 -10.79 23.20 25.85
C GLY A 97 -10.70 23.28 27.39
N THR A 98 -9.83 22.48 27.98
CA THR A 98 -9.60 22.41 29.41
C THR A 98 -8.25 23.03 29.75
N ARG A 99 -8.22 24.00 30.69
CA ARG A 99 -7.03 24.70 31.18
C ARG A 99 -7.03 24.83 32.70
N THR A 100 -5.86 24.94 33.29
CA THR A 100 -5.73 25.36 34.70
C THR A 100 -5.44 26.85 34.80
N PHE A 101 -5.91 27.49 35.86
CA PHE A 101 -5.70 28.93 36.07
C PHE A 101 -4.87 29.15 37.36
N ASP A 102 -3.73 29.81 37.22
CA ASP A 102 -2.80 30.04 38.36
C ASP A 102 -3.09 31.30 39.18
N GLY A 103 -4.10 32.07 38.79
CA GLY A 103 -4.45 33.36 39.35
C GLY A 103 -3.95 34.56 38.53
N THR A 104 -3.19 34.34 37.51
CA THR A 104 -2.69 35.35 36.56
C THR A 104 -2.99 35.01 35.12
N GLY A 105 -3.00 33.73 34.75
CA GLY A 105 -3.23 33.26 33.40
C GLY A 105 -3.62 31.79 33.34
N PHE A 106 -3.95 31.34 32.16
CA PHE A 106 -4.27 29.94 31.89
C PHE A 106 -3.02 29.17 31.41
N SER A 107 -2.92 27.92 31.82
CA SER A 107 -1.97 26.94 31.27
C SER A 107 -2.24 26.65 29.77
N ASP A 108 -1.37 25.84 29.16
CA ASP A 108 -1.69 25.20 27.88
C ASP A 108 -2.94 24.34 28.04
N ALA A 109 -3.74 24.28 26.98
CA ALA A 109 -4.97 23.52 26.99
C ALA A 109 -4.71 22.03 26.69
N THR A 110 -5.40 21.17 27.41
CA THR A 110 -5.69 19.81 26.93
C THR A 110 -6.96 19.90 26.08
N ASP A 111 -7.13 19.06 25.07
CA ASP A 111 -8.27 19.10 24.15
C ASP A 111 -8.52 20.47 23.50
N ALA A 112 -7.44 21.21 23.20
CA ALA A 112 -7.47 22.52 22.59
C ALA A 112 -8.25 22.55 21.27
N ASN A 113 -9.13 23.56 21.10
CA ASN A 113 -9.89 23.73 19.87
C ASN A 113 -9.95 25.20 19.46
N ASN A 114 -9.81 25.45 18.16
CA ASN A 114 -9.87 26.79 17.60
C ASN A 114 -11.29 27.27 17.26
N ALA A 115 -12.32 26.53 17.67
CA ALA A 115 -13.70 26.88 17.41
C ALA A 115 -14.59 26.72 18.65
N VAL A 116 -15.75 27.37 18.60
CA VAL A 116 -16.86 27.19 19.53
C VAL A 116 -18.17 27.11 18.75
N THR A 117 -18.98 26.11 19.07
CA THR A 117 -20.33 25.92 18.51
C THR A 117 -21.39 26.15 19.61
N LEU A 118 -22.31 27.06 19.36
CA LEU A 118 -23.46 27.28 20.24
C LEU A 118 -24.73 26.68 19.62
N SER A 119 -25.29 25.67 20.25
CA SER A 119 -26.46 24.93 19.78
C SER A 119 -27.75 25.40 20.44
N PHE A 120 -28.79 25.54 19.63
CA PHE A 120 -30.19 25.81 20.08
C PHE A 120 -31.04 24.52 20.14
N GLY A 121 -30.42 23.36 19.88
CA GLY A 121 -31.12 22.08 19.79
C GLY A 121 -31.68 21.79 18.38
N LYS A 122 -32.19 20.58 18.21
CA LYS A 122 -32.62 20.08 16.88
C LYS A 122 -33.83 20.83 16.30
N GLU A 123 -34.72 21.34 17.15
CA GLU A 123 -35.90 22.10 16.69
C GLU A 123 -35.53 23.50 16.21
N GLY A 124 -34.39 24.01 16.61
CA GLY A 124 -33.88 25.32 16.27
C GLY A 124 -34.77 26.48 16.73
N VAL A 125 -34.32 27.70 16.45
CA VAL A 125 -34.99 28.95 16.83
C VAL A 125 -35.18 29.83 15.62
N GLU A 126 -36.24 30.68 15.65
CA GLU A 126 -36.51 31.64 14.58
C GLU A 126 -35.59 32.84 14.64
N LEU A 127 -35.17 33.34 13.49
CA LEU A 127 -34.42 34.58 13.38
C LEU A 127 -35.34 35.80 13.52
N PRO A 128 -34.87 36.88 14.16
CA PRO A 128 -35.59 38.15 14.15
C PRO A 128 -35.58 38.77 12.74
N ALA A 129 -36.67 39.43 12.36
CA ALA A 129 -36.82 40.08 11.04
C ALA A 129 -35.98 41.37 10.90
N THR A 130 -35.52 41.93 12.00
CA THR A 130 -34.77 43.18 12.03
C THR A 130 -33.55 43.10 12.97
N SER A 131 -32.52 43.82 12.63
CA SER A 131 -31.34 43.97 13.50
C SER A 131 -31.71 44.63 14.82
N SER A 132 -31.19 44.11 15.92
CA SER A 132 -31.28 44.73 17.25
C SER A 132 -29.89 44.85 17.88
N THR A 133 -29.60 46.04 18.38
CA THR A 133 -28.39 46.30 19.17
C THR A 133 -28.72 46.39 20.67
N ALA A 134 -30.00 46.41 21.02
CA ALA A 134 -30.47 46.57 22.40
C ALA A 134 -30.52 45.24 23.17
N SER A 135 -30.66 44.13 22.47
CA SER A 135 -30.72 42.79 23.06
C SER A 135 -29.71 41.86 22.41
N VAL A 136 -29.23 40.89 23.18
CA VAL A 136 -28.35 39.83 22.66
C VAL A 136 -29.22 38.64 22.27
N PHE A 137 -28.99 38.11 21.06
CA PHE A 137 -29.70 36.91 20.61
C PHE A 137 -29.09 35.66 21.22
N ALA A 138 -27.77 35.52 21.13
CA ALA A 138 -27.06 34.38 21.65
C ALA A 138 -25.63 34.77 22.10
N ALA A 139 -25.05 34.02 23.03
CA ALA A 139 -23.70 34.26 23.52
C ALA A 139 -22.94 32.98 23.75
N ALA A 140 -21.73 32.90 23.20
CA ALA A 140 -20.76 31.86 23.48
C ALA A 140 -19.66 32.41 24.40
N VAL A 141 -19.05 31.50 25.16
CA VAL A 141 -17.87 31.74 26.00
C VAL A 141 -16.64 31.20 25.27
N VAL A 142 -15.56 31.98 25.28
CA VAL A 142 -14.27 31.57 24.71
C VAL A 142 -13.12 31.95 25.65
N TYR A 143 -12.00 31.26 25.54
CA TYR A 143 -10.77 31.72 26.20
C TYR A 143 -10.29 33.03 25.58
N PRO A 144 -9.58 33.88 26.35
CA PRO A 144 -8.85 35.00 25.77
C PRO A 144 -7.84 34.49 24.71
N ALA A 145 -7.89 35.08 23.53
CA ALA A 145 -7.00 34.74 22.42
C ALA A 145 -6.86 35.93 21.47
N ASP A 146 -5.66 36.19 21.00
CA ASP A 146 -5.43 37.25 20.02
C ASP A 146 -5.53 36.69 18.57
N CYS A 147 -6.68 36.87 17.97
CA CYS A 147 -6.96 36.53 16.58
C CYS A 147 -6.85 37.75 15.65
N SER A 148 -6.28 38.90 16.12
CA SER A 148 -6.31 40.16 15.33
C SER A 148 -5.49 40.12 14.05
N ALA A 149 -4.54 39.19 13.95
CA ALA A 149 -3.72 38.97 12.75
C ALA A 149 -4.30 37.95 11.76
N GLU A 150 -5.43 37.32 12.10
CA GLU A 150 -6.07 36.28 11.28
C GLU A 150 -7.52 36.63 10.96
N GLU A 151 -8.15 35.83 10.14
CA GLU A 151 -9.60 35.86 9.89
C GLU A 151 -10.32 34.92 10.83
N ILE A 152 -11.61 35.18 11.05
CA ILE A 152 -12.53 34.27 11.76
C ILE A 152 -13.70 33.93 10.86
N HIS A 153 -14.13 32.69 10.90
CA HIS A 153 -15.31 32.22 10.17
C HIS A 153 -16.50 32.12 11.14
N VAL A 154 -17.64 32.63 10.70
CA VAL A 154 -18.90 32.50 11.45
C VAL A 154 -19.89 31.76 10.55
N THR A 155 -20.37 30.60 11.02
CA THR A 155 -21.26 29.73 10.28
C THR A 155 -22.55 29.50 11.06
N TYR A 156 -23.67 29.81 10.45
CA TYR A 156 -25.03 29.62 10.96
C TYR A 156 -25.61 28.39 10.27
N THR A 157 -26.00 27.38 11.04
CA THR A 157 -26.55 26.12 10.52
C THR A 157 -28.05 26.06 10.79
N PHE A 158 -28.81 25.66 9.78
CA PHE A 158 -30.29 25.61 9.83
C PHE A 158 -30.81 24.18 9.88
N ALA A 159 -32.04 24.01 10.32
CA ALA A 159 -32.69 22.72 10.55
C ALA A 159 -32.84 21.86 9.28
N ASP A 160 -32.86 22.48 8.11
CA ASP A 160 -32.91 21.80 6.81
C ASP A 160 -31.52 21.38 6.28
N GLY A 161 -30.48 21.63 7.05
CA GLY A 161 -29.09 21.34 6.67
C GLY A 161 -28.42 22.44 5.81
N SER A 162 -29.12 23.52 5.47
CA SER A 162 -28.50 24.68 4.83
C SER A 162 -27.65 25.46 5.83
N VAL A 163 -26.69 26.22 5.31
CA VAL A 163 -25.82 27.05 6.13
C VAL A 163 -25.69 28.45 5.53
N TYR A 164 -25.49 29.44 6.38
CA TYR A 164 -25.00 30.76 6.00
C TYR A 164 -23.64 30.97 6.64
N THR A 165 -22.67 31.37 5.87
CA THR A 165 -21.32 31.54 6.40
C THR A 165 -20.67 32.82 5.91
N GLU A 166 -19.88 33.45 6.77
CA GLU A 166 -19.15 34.66 6.48
C GLU A 166 -17.75 34.63 7.09
N THR A 167 -16.83 35.33 6.47
CA THR A 167 -15.49 35.57 7.00
C THR A 167 -15.40 36.98 7.51
N LYS A 168 -14.89 37.15 8.73
CA LYS A 168 -14.70 38.44 9.38
C LYS A 168 -13.23 38.61 9.78
N THR A 169 -12.79 39.87 9.89
CA THR A 169 -11.49 40.17 10.51
C THR A 169 -11.48 39.68 11.95
N GLY A 170 -10.42 38.97 12.31
CA GLY A 170 -10.20 38.50 13.66
C GLY A 170 -10.06 39.63 14.67
N ARG A 171 -10.16 39.29 15.95
CA ARG A 171 -10.11 40.22 17.05
C ARG A 171 -9.26 39.68 18.17
N ASN A 172 -8.71 40.59 19.00
CA ASN A 172 -8.11 40.18 20.26
C ASN A 172 -9.24 39.98 21.30
N PHE A 173 -9.57 38.73 21.61
CA PHE A 173 -10.55 38.37 22.64
C PHE A 173 -9.92 38.49 24.01
N GLU A 174 -10.21 39.60 24.72
CA GLU A 174 -9.69 39.89 26.05
C GLU A 174 -10.64 39.39 27.15
N ALA A 175 -10.08 38.97 28.26
CA ALA A 175 -10.84 38.52 29.42
C ALA A 175 -11.86 39.57 29.92
N GLY A 176 -13.07 39.12 30.24
CA GLY A 176 -14.17 39.96 30.68
C GLY A 176 -14.79 40.88 29.65
N ARG A 177 -14.36 40.78 28.38
CA ARG A 177 -14.89 41.62 27.28
C ARG A 177 -15.94 40.90 26.46
N ILE A 178 -16.87 41.70 25.90
CA ILE A 178 -17.95 41.26 25.02
C ILE A 178 -17.68 41.74 23.61
N TYR A 179 -17.70 40.80 22.67
CA TYR A 179 -17.50 41.05 21.24
C TYR A 179 -18.81 40.78 20.48
N ARG A 180 -19.38 41.80 19.88
CA ARG A 180 -20.66 41.70 19.16
C ARG A 180 -20.45 41.41 17.69
N LEU A 181 -21.13 40.38 17.20
CA LEU A 181 -21.20 40.00 15.79
C LEU A 181 -22.66 40.13 15.34
N THR A 182 -22.95 41.15 14.52
CA THR A 182 -24.26 41.35 13.92
C THR A 182 -24.18 40.92 12.46
N THR A 183 -25.13 40.06 12.05
CA THR A 183 -25.13 39.45 10.72
C THR A 183 -26.50 39.52 10.11
N GLU A 184 -26.61 40.11 8.92
CA GLU A 184 -27.77 39.94 8.06
C GLU A 184 -27.65 38.63 7.29
N ILE A 185 -28.52 37.68 7.52
CA ILE A 185 -28.55 36.42 6.79
C ILE A 185 -29.51 36.56 5.61
N THR A 186 -29.01 36.31 4.40
CA THR A 186 -29.76 36.50 3.16
C THR A 186 -29.51 35.37 2.17
N LYS A 187 -30.54 35.01 1.40
CA LYS A 187 -30.45 34.04 0.28
C LYS A 187 -30.21 34.75 -1.06
N ARG A 188 -30.27 36.07 -1.10
CA ARG A 188 -30.36 36.87 -2.34
C ARG A 188 -29.13 36.77 -3.24
N ASP A 189 -27.95 36.69 -2.65
CA ASP A 189 -26.69 36.77 -3.39
C ASP A 189 -26.13 35.39 -3.75
N GLY A 190 -26.79 34.32 -3.32
CA GLY A 190 -26.30 32.97 -3.43
C GLY A 190 -25.08 32.73 -2.54
N GLY A 191 -24.65 31.48 -2.43
CA GLY A 191 -23.45 31.08 -1.72
C GLY A 191 -22.43 30.48 -2.66
N SER A 192 -21.18 30.42 -2.20
CA SER A 192 -20.08 29.72 -2.86
C SER A 192 -19.49 28.67 -1.93
N LEU A 193 -19.15 27.53 -2.47
CA LEU A 193 -18.43 26.46 -1.79
C LEU A 193 -17.47 25.82 -2.79
N GLU A 194 -16.17 25.90 -2.49
CA GLU A 194 -15.11 25.33 -3.32
C GLU A 194 -14.14 24.57 -2.44
N ILE A 195 -13.61 23.46 -2.95
CA ILE A 195 -12.60 22.63 -2.29
C ILE A 195 -11.27 22.92 -2.98
N GLN A 196 -10.32 23.45 -2.22
CA GLN A 196 -9.01 23.84 -2.73
C GLN A 196 -8.12 22.62 -2.95
N GLY A 197 -7.41 22.59 -4.08
CA GLY A 197 -6.42 21.53 -4.37
C GLY A 197 -7.02 20.21 -4.87
N LEU A 198 -8.34 20.13 -5.04
CA LEU A 198 -8.99 19.08 -5.80
C LEU A 198 -9.40 19.69 -7.15
N GLU A 199 -8.63 19.37 -8.17
CA GLU A 199 -9.05 19.59 -9.55
C GLU A 199 -10.06 18.50 -9.93
N ASP A 200 -10.98 18.79 -10.85
CA ASP A 200 -11.86 17.79 -11.44
C ASP A 200 -11.00 16.77 -12.21
N SER A 201 -10.54 15.75 -11.52
CA SER A 201 -9.76 14.65 -12.05
C SER A 201 -10.58 13.37 -11.91
N ASP A 202 -10.80 12.68 -13.03
CA ASP A 202 -11.39 11.35 -13.02
C ASP A 202 -10.41 10.28 -12.48
N GLU A 203 -9.19 10.68 -12.11
CA GLU A 203 -8.18 9.75 -11.62
C GLU A 203 -8.30 9.52 -10.11
N PRO A 204 -8.37 8.27 -9.66
CA PRO A 204 -8.39 7.93 -8.25
C PRO A 204 -7.15 8.41 -7.49
N VAL A 205 -7.30 8.82 -6.25
CA VAL A 205 -6.21 9.23 -5.38
C VAL A 205 -5.67 8.01 -4.61
N CYS A 206 -4.39 7.71 -4.80
CA CYS A 206 -3.71 6.64 -4.08
C CYS A 206 -3.28 7.11 -2.68
N MET A 207 -3.66 6.37 -1.66
CA MET A 207 -3.30 6.64 -0.26
C MET A 207 -2.54 5.46 0.35
N LYS A 208 -1.78 5.71 1.40
CA LYS A 208 -1.14 4.68 2.23
C LYS A 208 -1.93 4.47 3.51
N TYR A 209 -1.87 3.27 4.09
CA TYR A 209 -2.45 3.01 5.40
C TYR A 209 -1.99 4.04 6.43
N GLY A 210 -2.94 4.60 7.19
CA GLY A 210 -2.68 5.61 8.21
C GLY A 210 -2.29 7.00 7.69
N ALA A 211 -2.34 7.23 6.38
CA ALA A 211 -2.18 8.56 5.80
C ALA A 211 -3.46 9.39 5.98
N SER A 212 -3.41 10.67 5.61
CA SER A 212 -4.59 11.53 5.53
C SER A 212 -4.36 12.61 4.48
N GLU A 213 -5.44 12.97 3.79
CA GLU A 213 -5.49 14.12 2.90
C GLU A 213 -6.42 15.17 3.50
N ALA A 214 -5.91 16.37 3.63
CA ALA A 214 -6.65 17.50 4.17
C ALA A 214 -6.78 18.60 3.10
N TYR A 215 -8.00 19.01 2.85
CA TYR A 215 -8.32 20.04 1.87
C TYR A 215 -8.93 21.24 2.56
N ALA A 216 -8.47 22.44 2.21
CA ALA A 216 -9.10 23.66 2.65
C ALA A 216 -10.36 23.96 1.84
N LEU A 217 -11.37 24.52 2.48
CA LEU A 217 -12.59 24.97 1.82
C LEU A 217 -12.63 26.49 1.74
N THR A 218 -13.12 27.02 0.63
CA THR A 218 -13.60 28.39 0.51
C THR A 218 -15.11 28.38 0.48
N ALA A 219 -15.74 29.10 1.40
CA ALA A 219 -17.21 29.16 1.48
C ALA A 219 -17.65 30.54 1.94
N GLY A 220 -18.81 30.99 1.41
CA GLY A 220 -19.40 32.28 1.76
C GLY A 220 -20.86 32.37 1.34
N GLY A 221 -21.67 33.16 2.08
CA GLY A 221 -23.07 33.38 1.79
C GLY A 221 -23.98 32.19 2.15
N TRP A 222 -25.14 32.12 1.54
CA TRP A 222 -26.11 31.04 1.74
C TRP A 222 -25.77 29.83 0.89
N ILE A 223 -25.50 28.73 1.54
CA ILE A 223 -25.25 27.44 0.91
C ILE A 223 -26.42 26.52 1.19
N PRO A 224 -27.19 26.10 0.17
CA PRO A 224 -28.26 25.11 0.33
C PRO A 224 -27.74 23.82 0.95
N THR A 225 -28.67 22.97 1.39
CA THR A 225 -28.36 21.69 2.06
C THR A 225 -27.14 21.00 1.47
N VAL A 226 -26.13 20.76 2.30
CA VAL A 226 -24.92 20.04 1.90
C VAL A 226 -24.96 18.62 2.45
N GLU A 227 -24.77 17.67 1.57
CA GLU A 227 -24.74 16.25 1.88
C GLU A 227 -23.43 15.65 1.41
N MET A 228 -22.82 14.83 2.26
CA MET A 228 -21.64 14.02 1.93
C MET A 228 -22.00 12.55 2.06
N THR A 229 -21.49 11.71 1.14
CA THR A 229 -21.62 10.27 1.27
C THR A 229 -20.92 9.80 2.54
N SER A 230 -21.53 8.84 3.25
CA SER A 230 -20.91 8.22 4.41
C SER A 230 -19.65 7.44 4.00
N ALA A 231 -18.59 7.57 4.77
CA ALA A 231 -17.39 6.80 4.57
C ALA A 231 -17.63 5.29 4.77
N PRO A 232 -17.04 4.43 3.93
CA PRO A 232 -17.12 2.98 4.11
C PRO A 232 -16.33 2.52 5.34
N ALA A 233 -16.44 1.23 5.66
CA ALA A 233 -15.82 0.66 6.85
C ALA A 233 -14.30 0.92 6.90
N GLY A 234 -13.84 1.48 8.02
CA GLY A 234 -12.44 1.81 8.27
C GLY A 234 -11.98 3.18 7.76
N TRP A 235 -12.72 3.82 6.86
CA TRP A 235 -12.41 5.14 6.35
C TRP A 235 -12.98 6.25 7.22
N THR A 236 -12.32 7.39 7.20
CA THR A 236 -12.82 8.66 7.74
C THR A 236 -13.00 9.63 6.59
N ALA A 237 -14.17 10.27 6.54
CA ALA A 237 -14.42 11.44 5.72
C ALA A 237 -15.14 12.46 6.60
N ASP A 238 -14.47 13.57 6.90
CA ASP A 238 -14.97 14.64 7.76
C ASP A 238 -15.00 15.95 6.97
N PHE A 239 -16.21 16.46 6.78
CA PHE A 239 -16.47 17.66 6.03
C PHE A 239 -17.04 18.73 6.97
N ASP A 240 -16.24 19.74 7.26
CA ASP A 240 -16.58 20.83 8.19
C ASP A 240 -16.54 22.19 7.49
N ILE A 241 -17.72 22.69 7.10
CA ILE A 241 -17.83 24.01 6.49
C ILE A 241 -17.44 25.11 7.47
N ALA A 242 -17.74 24.96 8.76
CA ALA A 242 -17.45 25.96 9.76
C ALA A 242 -15.94 26.15 9.98
N ARG A 243 -15.18 25.06 9.94
CA ARG A 243 -13.72 25.08 10.02
C ARG A 243 -13.01 25.15 8.68
N ARG A 244 -13.77 25.18 7.59
CA ARG A 244 -13.22 25.20 6.23
C ARG A 244 -12.30 24.03 5.91
N SER A 245 -12.68 22.83 6.30
CA SER A 245 -11.85 21.65 6.11
C SER A 245 -12.62 20.45 5.59
N LEU A 246 -11.97 19.67 4.76
CA LEU A 246 -12.35 18.31 4.38
C LEU A 246 -11.17 17.42 4.68
N LEU A 247 -11.37 16.43 5.52
CA LEU A 247 -10.37 15.42 5.86
C LEU A 247 -10.81 14.06 5.32
N ILE A 248 -9.95 13.42 4.54
CA ILE A 248 -10.14 12.05 4.08
C ILE A 248 -8.97 11.23 4.63
N ALA A 249 -9.28 10.15 5.33
CA ALA A 249 -8.27 9.24 5.85
C ALA A 249 -8.69 7.79 5.61
N PRO A 250 -7.79 6.97 5.05
CA PRO A 250 -7.98 5.54 4.94
C PRO A 250 -7.79 4.89 6.32
N PRO A 251 -8.10 3.59 6.44
CA PRO A 251 -7.78 2.82 7.64
C PRO A 251 -6.30 2.93 8.02
N ALA A 252 -6.01 2.90 9.34
CA ALA A 252 -4.65 2.97 9.84
C ALA A 252 -3.84 1.70 9.55
N GLU A 253 -4.54 0.55 9.50
CA GLU A 253 -3.98 -0.77 9.22
C GLU A 253 -5.06 -1.64 8.57
N TYR A 254 -4.63 -2.74 7.94
CA TYR A 254 -5.56 -3.70 7.35
C TYR A 254 -6.32 -4.46 8.45
N THR A 255 -7.63 -4.60 8.24
CA THR A 255 -8.49 -5.51 9.01
C THR A 255 -9.42 -6.23 8.04
N ASP A 256 -9.71 -7.50 8.31
CA ASP A 256 -10.58 -8.31 7.45
C ASP A 256 -11.96 -7.66 7.24
N GLY A 257 -12.36 -7.55 5.99
CA GLY A 257 -13.67 -7.03 5.61
C GLY A 257 -13.76 -5.50 5.51
N MET A 258 -12.63 -4.78 5.64
CA MET A 258 -12.60 -3.35 5.35
C MET A 258 -12.65 -3.08 3.84
N ASP A 259 -13.15 -1.90 3.48
CA ASP A 259 -13.12 -1.43 2.10
C ASP A 259 -11.77 -0.78 1.78
N LEU A 260 -11.17 -1.15 0.65
CA LEU A 260 -9.92 -0.57 0.16
C LEU A 260 -10.14 0.67 -0.72
N GLU A 261 -11.38 0.95 -1.07
CA GLU A 261 -11.79 2.07 -1.93
C GLU A 261 -12.86 2.91 -1.25
N ASN A 262 -12.87 4.21 -1.54
CA ASN A 262 -13.84 5.16 -1.02
C ASN A 262 -14.13 6.24 -2.05
N THR A 263 -15.36 6.30 -2.53
CA THR A 263 -15.82 7.40 -3.38
C THR A 263 -16.50 8.45 -2.52
N VAL A 264 -15.83 9.58 -2.32
CA VAL A 264 -16.37 10.73 -1.60
C VAL A 264 -17.15 11.61 -2.57
N THR A 265 -18.45 11.74 -2.35
CA THR A 265 -19.30 12.65 -3.10
C THR A 265 -19.91 13.68 -2.16
N ILE A 266 -19.70 14.96 -2.46
CA ILE A 266 -20.31 16.09 -1.76
C ILE A 266 -21.30 16.75 -2.72
N ARG A 267 -22.52 16.96 -2.26
CA ARG A 267 -23.61 17.61 -3.01
C ARG A 267 -24.13 18.81 -2.25
N SER A 268 -24.55 19.83 -2.99
CA SER A 268 -25.35 20.92 -2.45
C SER A 268 -26.61 21.04 -3.29
N ASP A 269 -27.77 21.06 -2.64
CA ASP A 269 -29.09 21.05 -3.31
C ASP A 269 -29.19 19.93 -4.37
N GLY A 270 -28.70 18.73 -4.02
CA GLY A 270 -28.69 17.57 -4.89
C GLY A 270 -27.68 17.60 -6.05
N LYS A 271 -26.97 18.71 -6.25
CA LYS A 271 -25.96 18.84 -7.31
C LYS A 271 -24.58 18.46 -6.77
N PRO A 272 -23.79 17.65 -7.49
CA PRO A 272 -22.43 17.30 -7.05
C PRO A 272 -21.52 18.54 -7.08
N ILE A 273 -20.78 18.74 -6.00
CA ILE A 273 -19.69 19.71 -5.88
C ILE A 273 -18.36 18.99 -6.06
N LEU A 274 -18.25 17.79 -5.49
CA LEU A 274 -17.10 16.92 -5.59
C LEU A 274 -17.57 15.49 -5.79
N SER A 275 -16.87 14.76 -6.65
CA SER A 275 -16.91 13.29 -6.68
C SER A 275 -15.50 12.82 -6.94
N GLN A 276 -14.84 12.27 -5.91
CA GLN A 276 -13.46 11.82 -5.98
C GLN A 276 -13.34 10.41 -5.42
N GLU A 277 -12.68 9.56 -6.18
CA GLU A 277 -12.32 8.21 -5.76
C GLU A 277 -10.97 8.21 -5.04
N TYR A 278 -10.90 7.52 -3.92
CA TYR A 278 -9.70 7.26 -3.13
C TYR A 278 -9.52 5.75 -2.98
N TYR A 279 -8.29 5.29 -2.97
CA TYR A 279 -7.98 3.88 -2.68
C TYR A 279 -6.70 3.75 -1.85
N VAL A 280 -6.61 2.67 -1.09
CA VAL A 280 -5.40 2.33 -0.34
C VAL A 280 -4.50 1.48 -1.22
N LEU A 281 -3.20 1.81 -1.27
CA LEU A 281 -2.19 0.96 -1.88
C LEU A 281 -2.04 -0.31 -1.04
N ASP A 282 -2.57 -1.41 -1.55
CA ASP A 282 -2.54 -2.73 -0.92
C ASP A 282 -1.91 -3.75 -1.87
N PHE A 283 -0.85 -4.39 -1.43
CA PHE A 283 -0.08 -5.31 -2.29
C PHE A 283 -0.73 -6.68 -2.47
N THR A 284 -1.87 -6.94 -1.83
CA THR A 284 -2.65 -8.17 -2.04
C THR A 284 -3.73 -8.03 -3.11
N HIS A 285 -3.90 -6.83 -3.68
CA HIS A 285 -4.91 -6.63 -4.72
C HIS A 285 -4.70 -7.61 -5.88
N PRO A 286 -5.73 -8.37 -6.31
CA PRO A 286 -5.56 -9.43 -7.32
C PRO A 286 -4.97 -8.95 -8.65
N GLU A 287 -5.25 -7.71 -9.02
CA GLU A 287 -4.75 -7.08 -10.25
C GLU A 287 -3.41 -6.38 -10.07
N GLY A 288 -2.86 -6.36 -8.86
CA GLY A 288 -1.53 -5.81 -8.60
C GLY A 288 -0.43 -6.60 -9.31
N THR A 289 0.49 -5.89 -9.95
CA THR A 289 1.58 -6.49 -10.72
C THR A 289 2.92 -6.17 -10.06
N PHE A 290 3.64 -7.20 -9.65
CA PHE A 290 5.01 -7.09 -9.15
C PHE A 290 6.01 -7.32 -10.27
N VAL A 291 6.98 -6.44 -10.38
CA VAL A 291 8.16 -6.64 -11.21
C VAL A 291 9.39 -6.65 -10.32
N LEU A 292 10.01 -7.82 -10.23
CA LEU A 292 11.25 -7.99 -9.48
C LEU A 292 12.42 -7.64 -10.37
N ILE A 293 13.33 -6.80 -9.90
CA ILE A 293 14.56 -6.42 -10.59
C ILE A 293 15.72 -6.96 -9.79
N GLU A 294 16.58 -7.77 -10.43
CA GLU A 294 17.77 -8.36 -9.78
C GLU A 294 18.76 -7.30 -9.32
N GLY A 295 18.90 -6.24 -10.10
CA GLY A 295 20.04 -5.35 -10.03
C GLY A 295 21.26 -5.94 -10.75
N ASN A 296 22.43 -5.58 -10.30
CA ASN A 296 23.67 -6.10 -10.85
C ASN A 296 24.49 -6.76 -9.75
N MET A 297 24.92 -8.00 -9.97
CA MET A 297 25.63 -8.79 -8.95
C MET A 297 26.95 -8.18 -8.49
N THR A 298 27.50 -7.21 -9.23
CA THR A 298 28.78 -6.55 -8.90
C THR A 298 28.63 -5.14 -8.39
N SER A 299 27.51 -4.46 -8.63
CA SER A 299 27.42 -3.01 -8.43
C SER A 299 26.14 -2.51 -7.73
N GLU A 300 25.03 -3.25 -7.72
CA GLU A 300 23.78 -2.75 -7.15
C GLU A 300 22.87 -3.85 -6.63
N ASN A 301 22.09 -3.53 -5.58
CA ASN A 301 21.03 -4.38 -5.06
C ASN A 301 19.84 -4.45 -6.02
N GLY A 302 19.02 -5.47 -5.84
CA GLY A 302 17.72 -5.57 -6.47
C GLY A 302 16.74 -4.52 -5.97
N THR A 303 15.59 -4.44 -6.64
CA THR A 303 14.47 -3.58 -6.26
C THR A 303 13.14 -4.19 -6.68
N ILE A 304 12.05 -3.69 -6.13
CA ILE A 304 10.69 -4.10 -6.47
C ILE A 304 9.96 -2.91 -7.06
N VAL A 305 9.40 -3.12 -8.24
CA VAL A 305 8.47 -2.21 -8.90
C VAL A 305 7.07 -2.81 -8.77
N TYR A 306 6.10 -1.98 -8.49
CA TYR A 306 4.71 -2.38 -8.36
C TYR A 306 3.80 -1.52 -9.23
N PHE A 307 2.90 -2.15 -9.95
CA PHE A 307 1.79 -1.49 -10.64
C PHE A 307 0.51 -1.86 -9.92
N ASP A 308 -0.22 -0.85 -9.48
CA ASP A 308 -1.50 -1.06 -8.79
C ASP A 308 -2.64 -1.36 -9.78
N GLN A 309 -3.84 -1.57 -9.27
CA GLN A 309 -5.03 -1.88 -10.07
C GLN A 309 -5.41 -0.77 -11.07
N HIS A 310 -4.92 0.45 -10.87
CA HIS A 310 -5.10 1.57 -11.79
C HIS A 310 -3.92 1.77 -12.74
N MET A 311 -3.02 0.78 -12.84
CA MET A 311 -1.80 0.82 -13.66
C MET A 311 -0.83 1.93 -13.29
N ARG A 312 -0.87 2.44 -12.06
CA ARG A 312 0.10 3.40 -11.57
C ARG A 312 1.40 2.72 -11.20
N TYR A 313 2.48 3.31 -11.66
CA TYR A 313 3.84 2.83 -11.47
C TYR A 313 4.40 3.32 -10.14
N HIS A 314 4.72 2.36 -9.24
CA HIS A 314 5.37 2.62 -7.97
C HIS A 314 6.80 2.06 -8.02
N GLU A 315 7.77 2.94 -8.13
CA GLU A 315 9.18 2.58 -8.19
C GLU A 315 9.73 2.36 -6.78
N LYS A 316 10.61 1.38 -6.60
CA LYS A 316 11.34 1.14 -5.33
C LYS A 316 10.44 0.99 -4.11
N VAL A 317 9.31 0.30 -4.25
CA VAL A 317 8.32 0.22 -3.18
C VAL A 317 8.87 -0.37 -1.88
N TYR A 318 9.81 -1.32 -1.97
CA TYR A 318 10.42 -1.89 -0.77
C TYR A 318 11.29 -0.87 -0.03
N GLU A 319 12.14 -0.18 -0.74
CA GLU A 319 13.08 0.81 -0.19
C GLU A 319 12.34 2.00 0.43
N GLU A 320 11.30 2.49 -0.23
CA GLU A 320 10.50 3.62 0.25
C GLU A 320 9.71 3.31 1.54
N ILE A 321 9.32 2.04 1.72
CA ILE A 321 8.55 1.62 2.89
C ILE A 321 9.46 1.23 4.06
N ASN A 322 10.66 0.67 3.77
CA ASN A 322 11.51 0.06 4.78
C ASN A 322 12.83 0.80 5.04
N ASP A 323 13.07 1.92 4.36
CA ASP A 323 14.29 2.73 4.49
C ASP A 323 15.60 1.94 4.25
N ASN A 324 15.51 0.82 3.51
CA ASN A 324 16.67 0.00 3.15
C ASN A 324 16.39 -0.79 1.88
N GLU A 325 17.44 -1.20 1.18
CA GLU A 325 17.37 -2.06 -0.01
C GLU A 325 17.18 -3.53 0.37
N ILE A 326 16.52 -4.31 -0.48
CA ILE A 326 16.17 -5.70 -0.19
C ILE A 326 17.38 -6.65 -0.18
N GLY A 327 18.31 -6.49 -1.08
CA GLY A 327 19.49 -7.32 -1.20
C GLY A 327 19.94 -7.53 -2.64
N ASN A 328 21.14 -8.10 -2.79
CA ASN A 328 21.75 -8.26 -4.11
C ASN A 328 21.23 -9.49 -4.84
N VAL A 329 20.87 -9.29 -6.09
CA VAL A 329 20.30 -10.27 -7.03
C VAL A 329 18.99 -10.86 -6.50
N LEU A 330 17.94 -10.02 -6.48
CA LEU A 330 16.58 -10.45 -6.15
C LEU A 330 16.10 -11.48 -7.17
N GLN A 331 15.65 -12.65 -6.71
CA GLN A 331 15.35 -13.79 -7.58
C GLN A 331 13.87 -14.12 -7.67
N ASP A 332 13.18 -14.19 -6.57
CA ASP A 332 11.79 -14.70 -6.55
C ASP A 332 11.01 -14.15 -5.36
N MET A 333 9.70 -14.25 -5.47
CA MET A 333 8.77 -13.94 -4.40
C MET A 333 7.70 -15.02 -4.25
N TYR A 334 7.12 -15.09 -3.06
CA TYR A 334 5.94 -15.89 -2.80
C TYR A 334 5.02 -15.20 -1.80
N MET A 335 3.72 -15.19 -2.06
CA MET A 335 2.75 -14.59 -1.15
C MET A 335 1.88 -15.69 -0.51
N ALA A 336 1.84 -15.72 0.81
CA ALA A 336 1.02 -16.66 1.56
C ALA A 336 0.81 -16.19 3.01
N ASN A 337 -0.31 -16.57 3.60
CA ASN A 337 -0.62 -16.35 5.02
C ASN A 337 -0.44 -14.88 5.47
N GLY A 338 -0.87 -13.93 4.65
CA GLY A 338 -0.75 -12.50 4.94
C GLY A 338 0.67 -11.96 4.87
N LYS A 339 1.60 -12.68 4.24
CA LYS A 339 3.01 -12.31 4.12
C LYS A 339 3.50 -12.42 2.68
N ILE A 340 4.49 -11.61 2.35
CA ILE A 340 5.29 -11.74 1.12
C ILE A 340 6.69 -12.16 1.52
N TYR A 341 7.16 -13.23 0.90
CA TYR A 341 8.51 -13.78 1.07
C TYR A 341 9.33 -13.45 -0.16
N PHE A 342 10.49 -12.84 0.05
CA PHE A 342 11.44 -12.52 -1.00
C PHE A 342 12.74 -13.28 -0.76
N ILE A 343 13.36 -13.75 -1.84
CA ILE A 343 14.68 -14.35 -1.80
C ILE A 343 15.62 -13.62 -2.75
N THR A 344 16.85 -13.42 -2.28
CA THR A 344 17.95 -12.87 -3.08
C THR A 344 19.09 -13.89 -3.16
N GLN A 345 19.83 -13.87 -4.25
CA GLN A 345 20.91 -14.83 -4.48
C GLN A 345 22.11 -14.55 -3.59
N ASN A 346 22.54 -13.31 -3.52
CA ASN A 346 23.76 -12.90 -2.82
C ASN A 346 23.53 -12.22 -1.47
N GLY A 347 22.31 -11.72 -1.22
CA GLY A 347 22.00 -11.03 0.03
C GLY A 347 22.85 -9.77 0.24
N LYS A 348 23.70 -9.79 1.29
CA LYS A 348 24.56 -8.67 1.67
C LYS A 348 25.95 -8.70 1.01
N THR A 349 26.36 -9.82 0.45
CA THR A 349 27.69 -10.00 -0.10
C THR A 349 27.61 -10.68 -1.45
N SER A 350 28.11 -10.03 -2.50
CA SER A 350 28.19 -10.65 -3.82
C SER A 350 29.16 -11.83 -3.85
N SER A 351 29.00 -12.69 -4.85
CA SER A 351 29.95 -13.79 -5.13
C SER A 351 31.37 -13.31 -5.45
N MET A 352 31.52 -12.03 -5.79
CA MET A 352 32.82 -11.39 -6.06
C MET A 352 33.38 -10.63 -4.86
N GLY A 353 32.81 -10.78 -3.67
CA GLY A 353 33.29 -10.17 -2.44
C GLY A 353 32.86 -8.73 -2.19
N THR A 354 32.08 -8.13 -3.07
CA THR A 354 31.49 -6.78 -2.83
C THR A 354 30.45 -6.86 -1.72
N THR A 355 30.54 -5.96 -0.73
CA THR A 355 29.57 -5.87 0.35
C THR A 355 28.47 -4.90 -0.04
N PHE A 356 27.23 -5.32 0.14
CA PHE A 356 26.01 -4.52 -0.06
C PHE A 356 25.28 -4.32 1.27
N ASN A 357 24.57 -3.22 1.41
CA ASN A 357 23.83 -2.88 2.64
C ASN A 357 22.36 -3.33 2.62
N GLY A 358 22.00 -4.28 1.76
CA GLY A 358 20.65 -4.82 1.68
C GLY A 358 20.27 -5.68 2.90
N ASP A 359 18.99 -6.05 2.98
CA ASP A 359 18.43 -6.77 4.13
C ASP A 359 18.83 -8.26 4.20
N GLY A 360 19.13 -8.88 3.07
CA GLY A 360 19.67 -10.25 3.08
C GLY A 360 19.07 -11.17 2.02
N ARG A 361 19.35 -12.49 2.18
CA ARG A 361 18.87 -13.53 1.24
C ARG A 361 17.42 -13.94 1.47
N PHE A 362 16.88 -13.69 2.66
CA PHE A 362 15.54 -14.06 3.00
C PHE A 362 14.86 -12.89 3.74
N VAL A 363 13.85 -12.32 3.10
CA VAL A 363 13.12 -11.16 3.61
C VAL A 363 11.63 -11.47 3.61
N VAL A 364 10.96 -11.18 4.72
CA VAL A 364 9.53 -11.39 4.88
C VAL A 364 8.88 -10.05 5.19
N CYS A 365 7.83 -9.72 4.44
CA CYS A 365 7.05 -8.50 4.60
C CYS A 365 5.59 -8.84 4.92
N ASP A 366 4.90 -7.91 5.55
CA ASP A 366 3.44 -7.90 5.59
C ASP A 366 2.87 -7.77 4.17
N ALA A 367 1.89 -8.59 3.83
CA ALA A 367 1.39 -8.65 2.45
C ALA A 367 0.59 -7.41 2.04
N HIS A 368 -0.08 -6.75 2.98
CA HIS A 368 -0.90 -5.57 2.69
C HIS A 368 -0.05 -4.30 2.57
N THR A 369 0.94 -4.16 3.42
CA THR A 369 1.69 -2.91 3.60
C THR A 369 3.12 -2.94 3.06
N MET A 370 3.66 -4.09 2.69
CA MET A 370 5.08 -4.32 2.34
C MET A 370 6.05 -4.00 3.50
N LYS A 371 5.58 -3.74 4.70
CA LYS A 371 6.44 -3.50 5.86
C LYS A 371 7.23 -4.76 6.21
N ARG A 372 8.54 -4.62 6.36
CA ARG A 372 9.45 -5.71 6.71
C ARG A 372 9.16 -6.27 8.08
N LEU A 373 8.93 -7.56 8.16
CA LEU A 373 8.75 -8.33 9.39
C LEU A 373 10.02 -9.08 9.78
N VAL A 374 10.73 -9.63 8.78
CA VAL A 374 11.95 -10.41 8.98
C VAL A 374 12.96 -10.07 7.90
N ALA A 375 14.22 -9.94 8.31
CA ALA A 375 15.38 -9.87 7.42
C ALA A 375 16.46 -10.83 7.91
N ARG A 376 16.90 -11.74 7.06
CA ARG A 376 17.96 -12.72 7.36
C ARG A 376 18.95 -12.80 6.22
N ASP A 377 20.23 -12.70 6.54
CA ASP A 377 21.28 -13.08 5.61
C ASP A 377 21.46 -14.61 5.69
N MET A 378 20.51 -15.32 5.09
CA MET A 378 20.40 -16.77 5.13
C MET A 378 21.49 -17.41 4.25
N GLN A 379 22.74 -17.43 4.73
CA GLN A 379 23.83 -18.15 4.08
C GLN A 379 23.73 -19.63 4.39
N PHE A 380 23.86 -20.46 3.36
CA PHE A 380 23.94 -21.91 3.51
C PHE A 380 24.82 -22.53 2.43
N TYR A 381 25.27 -23.75 2.67
CA TYR A 381 26.29 -24.44 1.89
C TYR A 381 25.85 -25.85 1.54
N ALA A 382 26.32 -26.35 0.41
CA ALA A 382 26.17 -27.73 -0.01
C ALA A 382 27.54 -28.39 -0.18
N ASN A 383 27.61 -29.66 0.12
CA ASN A 383 28.81 -30.46 -0.17
C ASN A 383 28.73 -30.97 -1.60
N VAL A 384 29.61 -30.46 -2.43
CA VAL A 384 29.71 -30.81 -3.86
C VAL A 384 30.77 -31.88 -4.02
N ASP A 385 30.43 -32.99 -4.69
CA ASP A 385 31.40 -34.01 -5.07
C ASP A 385 32.28 -33.44 -6.20
N THR A 386 33.57 -33.30 -5.91
CA THR A 386 34.58 -32.82 -6.85
C THR A 386 35.40 -33.95 -7.45
N SER A 387 34.93 -35.20 -7.37
CA SER A 387 35.66 -36.34 -7.89
C SER A 387 35.81 -36.25 -9.41
N THR A 388 37.03 -36.12 -9.83
CA THR A 388 37.44 -36.26 -11.24
C THR A 388 38.49 -37.39 -11.32
N GLY A 389 38.04 -38.62 -11.43
CA GLY A 389 38.99 -39.76 -11.49
C GLY A 389 39.26 -40.41 -10.14
N ALA A 390 40.53 -40.82 -9.84
CA ALA A 390 40.89 -41.68 -8.73
C ALA A 390 40.75 -41.08 -7.30
N THR A 391 40.54 -39.79 -7.17
CA THR A 391 40.40 -39.10 -5.86
C THR A 391 39.06 -38.47 -5.72
N GLN A 392 38.25 -38.95 -4.79
CA GLN A 392 36.98 -38.30 -4.40
C GLN A 392 37.26 -37.26 -3.32
N SER A 393 36.88 -36.03 -3.54
CA SER A 393 36.86 -34.98 -2.53
C SER A 393 35.53 -34.26 -2.54
N SER A 394 34.99 -33.93 -1.36
CA SER A 394 33.84 -33.08 -1.23
C SER A 394 34.25 -31.66 -0.87
N LYS A 395 33.60 -30.68 -1.45
CA LYS A 395 33.84 -29.26 -1.21
C LYS A 395 32.55 -28.59 -0.71
N SER A 396 32.67 -27.88 0.40
CA SER A 396 31.57 -27.02 0.87
C SER A 396 31.45 -25.79 -0.03
N THR A 397 30.34 -25.62 -0.69
CA THR A 397 30.10 -24.55 -1.68
C THR A 397 28.88 -23.74 -1.28
N LEU A 398 29.02 -22.40 -1.36
CA LEU A 398 27.90 -21.47 -1.09
C LEU A 398 26.73 -21.77 -2.03
N CYS A 399 25.52 -21.69 -1.50
CA CYS A 399 24.28 -21.88 -2.24
C CYS A 399 23.65 -20.54 -2.58
N TRP A 400 23.10 -20.46 -3.78
CA TRP A 400 22.34 -19.34 -4.29
C TRP A 400 20.84 -19.69 -4.34
N PRO A 401 19.99 -19.10 -3.48
CA PRO A 401 18.54 -19.24 -3.62
C PRO A 401 18.07 -18.84 -5.00
N GLN A 402 17.18 -19.63 -5.60
CA GLN A 402 16.64 -19.39 -6.94
C GLN A 402 15.12 -19.19 -6.93
N HIS A 403 14.39 -20.11 -6.29
CA HIS A 403 12.93 -20.06 -6.23
C HIS A 403 12.43 -20.49 -4.86
N ILE A 404 11.25 -19.98 -4.50
CA ILE A 404 10.57 -20.25 -3.25
C ILE A 404 9.12 -20.64 -3.49
N VAL A 405 8.62 -21.62 -2.74
CA VAL A 405 7.20 -21.90 -2.57
C VAL A 405 6.89 -22.07 -1.09
N VAL A 406 5.84 -21.41 -0.61
CA VAL A 406 5.32 -21.61 0.76
C VAL A 406 4.27 -22.70 0.70
N VAL A 407 4.49 -23.81 1.38
CA VAL A 407 3.65 -25.00 1.31
C VAL A 407 2.73 -25.17 2.51
N SER A 408 3.02 -24.48 3.61
CA SER A 408 2.16 -24.36 4.78
C SER A 408 2.51 -23.10 5.58
N PRO A 409 1.72 -22.69 6.58
CA PRO A 409 2.07 -21.54 7.44
C PRO A 409 3.43 -21.67 8.14
N GLU A 410 3.93 -22.89 8.33
CA GLU A 410 5.19 -23.16 9.04
C GLU A 410 6.35 -23.52 8.11
N LYS A 411 6.09 -23.71 6.80
CA LYS A 411 7.09 -24.34 5.93
C LYS A 411 7.13 -23.76 4.52
N ALA A 412 8.35 -23.46 4.06
CA ALA A 412 8.64 -23.16 2.67
C ALA A 412 9.71 -24.10 2.10
N TYR A 413 9.69 -24.28 0.79
CA TYR A 413 10.77 -24.91 0.03
C TYR A 413 11.55 -23.86 -0.73
N ILE A 414 12.87 -23.90 -0.62
CA ILE A 414 13.79 -23.10 -1.44
C ILE A 414 14.58 -24.03 -2.36
N GLN A 415 14.42 -23.78 -3.65
CA GLN A 415 15.29 -24.35 -4.68
C GLN A 415 16.53 -23.45 -4.82
N TYR A 416 17.70 -24.06 -4.88
CA TYR A 416 18.95 -23.34 -4.98
C TYR A 416 19.90 -23.96 -6.02
N SER A 417 20.88 -23.19 -6.45
CA SER A 417 22.07 -23.69 -7.16
C SER A 417 23.33 -23.35 -6.38
N THR A 418 24.41 -24.09 -6.62
CA THR A 418 25.72 -23.83 -5.99
C THR A 418 26.48 -22.74 -6.72
N ALA A 419 27.22 -21.92 -5.98
CA ALA A 419 27.92 -20.75 -6.49
C ALA A 419 29.16 -21.05 -7.35
N ASP A 420 29.51 -22.32 -7.50
CA ASP A 420 30.61 -22.80 -8.33
C ASP A 420 30.16 -23.05 -9.80
N ASN A 421 29.67 -22.01 -10.42
CA ASN A 421 29.13 -22.07 -11.79
C ASN A 421 27.87 -22.96 -11.92
N GLU A 422 27.04 -22.97 -10.85
CA GLU A 422 25.79 -23.74 -10.77
C GLU A 422 25.98 -25.25 -11.00
N SER A 423 27.08 -25.81 -10.48
CA SER A 423 27.43 -27.21 -10.72
C SER A 423 26.40 -28.19 -10.16
N HIS A 424 25.74 -27.83 -9.04
CA HIS A 424 24.76 -28.64 -8.35
C HIS A 424 23.53 -27.80 -7.96
N SER A 425 22.42 -28.50 -7.70
CA SER A 425 21.19 -27.89 -7.26
C SER A 425 20.45 -28.82 -6.30
N GLY A 426 19.69 -28.26 -5.39
CA GLY A 426 18.85 -28.98 -4.44
C GLY A 426 17.62 -28.20 -4.03
N ILE A 427 16.79 -28.82 -3.21
CA ILE A 427 15.63 -28.21 -2.57
C ILE A 427 15.75 -28.41 -1.07
N ARG A 428 15.67 -27.31 -0.31
CA ARG A 428 15.69 -27.33 1.16
C ARG A 428 14.45 -26.71 1.77
N ILE A 429 14.19 -27.14 2.99
CA ILE A 429 13.08 -26.67 3.80
C ILE A 429 13.57 -25.45 4.61
N VAL A 430 12.74 -24.41 4.62
CA VAL A 430 12.80 -23.32 5.58
C VAL A 430 11.69 -23.49 6.58
N ASP A 431 12.04 -23.50 7.85
CA ASP A 431 11.11 -23.38 8.95
C ASP A 431 10.69 -21.90 9.08
N LEU A 432 9.43 -21.59 8.85
CA LEU A 432 8.92 -20.22 8.83
C LEU A 432 8.61 -19.67 10.23
N GLN A 433 8.63 -20.49 11.27
CA GLN A 433 8.52 -20.00 12.65
C GLN A 433 9.84 -19.46 13.15
N THR A 434 10.95 -20.07 12.76
CA THR A 434 12.31 -19.67 13.13
C THR A 434 13.03 -18.90 12.03
N ASN A 435 12.56 -18.98 10.78
CA ASN A 435 13.20 -18.45 9.58
C ASN A 435 14.61 -19.03 9.36
N ILE A 436 14.76 -20.32 9.62
CA ILE A 436 16.02 -21.06 9.46
C ILE A 436 15.85 -22.10 8.35
N ILE A 437 16.82 -22.14 7.44
CA ILE A 437 16.91 -23.16 6.39
C ILE A 437 17.56 -24.43 6.97
N ARG A 438 17.01 -25.59 6.64
CA ARG A 438 17.59 -26.88 7.05
C ARG A 438 18.95 -27.11 6.36
N THR A 439 19.83 -27.83 7.03
CA THR A 439 21.19 -28.14 6.52
C THR A 439 21.20 -29.26 5.48
N SER A 440 20.16 -30.06 5.42
CA SER A 440 20.02 -31.17 4.47
C SER A 440 18.96 -30.88 3.41
N ASP A 441 19.20 -31.38 2.22
CA ASP A 441 18.24 -31.36 1.13
C ASP A 441 17.10 -32.36 1.36
N ILE A 442 15.94 -32.08 0.77
CA ILE A 442 14.88 -33.09 0.66
C ILE A 442 15.46 -34.27 -0.15
N PRO A 443 15.34 -35.51 0.36
CA PRO A 443 15.90 -36.68 -0.31
C PRO A 443 15.44 -36.80 -1.77
N GLY A 444 16.40 -37.04 -2.67
CA GLY A 444 16.15 -37.17 -4.10
C GLY A 444 16.09 -35.83 -4.88
N THR A 445 16.30 -34.67 -4.22
CA THR A 445 16.27 -33.38 -4.91
C THR A 445 17.65 -32.81 -5.24
N PHE A 446 18.71 -33.26 -4.53
CA PHE A 446 20.08 -32.78 -4.76
C PHE A 446 20.76 -33.60 -5.86
N GLY A 447 21.48 -32.91 -6.74
CA GLY A 447 22.25 -33.55 -7.79
C GLY A 447 23.03 -32.59 -8.67
N ALA A 448 23.89 -33.18 -9.50
CA ALA A 448 24.70 -32.48 -10.51
C ALA A 448 23.85 -32.19 -11.77
N PHE A 449 22.81 -31.40 -11.63
CA PHE A 449 21.95 -31.01 -12.77
C PHE A 449 22.62 -29.91 -13.60
N THR A 450 23.90 -29.94 -13.68
CA THR A 450 24.75 -28.91 -14.28
C THR A 450 24.31 -28.60 -15.68
N LYS A 451 24.30 -27.32 -15.99
CA LYS A 451 24.13 -26.80 -17.36
C LYS A 451 22.83 -27.23 -18.05
N THR A 452 21.87 -27.68 -17.28
CA THR A 452 20.60 -28.21 -17.82
C THR A 452 19.50 -27.19 -17.86
N GLY A 453 19.67 -26.03 -17.21
CA GLY A 453 18.63 -25.03 -17.06
C GLY A 453 17.48 -25.42 -16.12
N ALA A 454 17.34 -26.67 -15.76
CA ALA A 454 16.30 -27.14 -14.84
C ALA A 454 16.44 -26.53 -13.43
N THR A 455 17.62 -26.13 -13.04
CA THR A 455 17.88 -25.47 -11.75
C THR A 455 17.25 -24.07 -11.65
N LYS A 456 16.89 -23.47 -12.78
CA LYS A 456 16.24 -22.17 -12.86
C LYS A 456 14.76 -22.26 -13.22
N ALA A 457 14.22 -23.46 -13.41
CA ALA A 457 12.79 -23.67 -13.56
C ALA A 457 12.09 -23.40 -12.24
N ARG A 458 11.03 -22.57 -12.27
CA ARG A 458 10.22 -22.32 -11.07
C ARG A 458 9.56 -23.60 -10.58
N MET A 459 9.54 -23.79 -9.28
CA MET A 459 8.65 -24.76 -8.66
C MET A 459 7.20 -24.30 -8.77
N VAL A 460 6.29 -25.24 -8.99
CA VAL A 460 4.85 -24.96 -9.04
C VAL A 460 4.17 -25.66 -7.86
N PHE A 461 3.55 -24.89 -6.98
CA PHE A 461 2.71 -25.42 -5.91
C PHE A 461 1.26 -25.43 -6.37
N SER A 462 0.64 -26.60 -6.37
CA SER A 462 -0.73 -26.79 -6.82
C SER A 462 -1.39 -27.96 -6.09
N ARG A 463 -2.59 -27.72 -5.55
CA ARG A 463 -3.41 -28.76 -4.89
C ARG A 463 -2.61 -29.57 -3.85
N GLY A 464 -1.82 -28.89 -3.04
CA GLY A 464 -1.02 -29.51 -1.98
C GLY A 464 0.21 -30.30 -2.44
N LYS A 465 0.63 -30.19 -3.71
CA LYS A 465 1.84 -30.81 -4.27
C LYS A 465 2.78 -29.76 -4.86
N VAL A 466 4.06 -30.04 -4.82
CA VAL A 466 5.09 -29.22 -5.46
C VAL A 466 5.68 -29.97 -6.64
N PHE A 467 5.65 -29.33 -7.80
CA PHE A 467 6.25 -29.82 -9.04
C PHE A 467 7.57 -29.09 -9.28
N ALA A 468 8.63 -29.82 -9.55
CA ALA A 468 9.94 -29.25 -9.78
C ALA A 468 10.67 -29.96 -10.93
N GLY A 469 11.40 -29.19 -11.73
CA GLY A 469 12.26 -29.73 -12.80
C GLY A 469 13.61 -30.15 -12.24
N ARG A 470 14.07 -31.35 -12.64
CA ARG A 470 15.37 -31.93 -12.25
C ARG A 470 16.03 -32.66 -13.41
N GLY A 471 16.98 -32.04 -14.08
CA GLY A 471 17.67 -32.65 -15.21
C GLY A 471 16.70 -33.03 -16.33
N ASN A 472 16.54 -34.33 -16.56
CA ASN A 472 15.61 -34.90 -17.53
C ASN A 472 14.25 -35.28 -16.94
N SER A 473 13.96 -34.87 -15.71
CA SER A 473 12.80 -35.33 -14.97
C SER A 473 11.99 -34.17 -14.37
N VAL A 474 10.70 -34.36 -14.28
CA VAL A 474 9.80 -33.60 -13.38
C VAL A 474 9.56 -34.46 -12.15
N ILE A 475 9.84 -33.94 -10.97
CA ILE A 475 9.52 -34.58 -9.70
C ILE A 475 8.30 -33.94 -9.05
N VAL A 476 7.54 -34.74 -8.34
CA VAL A 476 6.41 -34.28 -7.52
C VAL A 476 6.72 -34.56 -6.06
N LEU A 477 6.66 -33.52 -5.25
CA LEU A 477 6.91 -33.54 -3.81
C LEU A 477 5.59 -33.45 -3.04
N ASP A 478 5.49 -34.24 -1.97
CA ASP A 478 4.41 -34.13 -1.00
C ASP A 478 4.90 -33.34 0.23
N PRO A 479 4.41 -32.11 0.45
CA PRO A 479 4.78 -31.33 1.62
C PRO A 479 4.37 -31.93 2.97
N ALA A 480 3.42 -32.85 3.00
CA ALA A 480 3.04 -33.54 4.24
C ALA A 480 4.14 -34.48 4.75
N THR A 481 4.92 -35.04 3.83
CA THR A 481 5.97 -36.05 4.15
C THR A 481 7.37 -35.54 3.81
N ASP A 482 7.49 -34.39 3.12
CA ASP A 482 8.74 -33.87 2.58
C ASP A 482 9.49 -34.88 1.69
N ALA A 483 8.73 -35.60 0.86
CA ALA A 483 9.28 -36.68 0.04
C ALA A 483 8.90 -36.50 -1.44
N VAL A 484 9.79 -36.96 -2.32
CA VAL A 484 9.47 -37.16 -3.73
C VAL A 484 8.55 -38.36 -3.85
N ILE A 485 7.32 -38.15 -4.31
CA ILE A 485 6.30 -39.21 -4.46
C ILE A 485 6.15 -39.72 -5.89
N LYS A 486 6.64 -38.93 -6.87
CA LYS A 486 6.62 -39.30 -8.28
C LYS A 486 7.73 -38.65 -9.05
N THR A 487 8.24 -39.33 -10.07
CA THR A 487 9.23 -38.85 -11.01
C THR A 487 8.80 -39.23 -12.42
N VAL A 488 8.74 -38.24 -13.30
CA VAL A 488 8.48 -38.41 -14.75
C VAL A 488 9.75 -38.08 -15.52
N THR A 489 10.34 -39.07 -16.17
CA THR A 489 11.64 -38.98 -16.81
C THR A 489 11.54 -39.16 -18.32
N TYR A 490 12.27 -38.33 -19.07
CA TYR A 490 12.45 -38.47 -20.52
C TYR A 490 13.94 -38.54 -20.86
N GLU A 491 14.38 -39.70 -21.29
CA GLU A 491 15.77 -39.95 -21.64
C GLU A 491 16.22 -39.02 -22.79
N ASN A 492 17.47 -38.57 -22.70
CA ASN A 492 18.10 -37.68 -23.68
C ASN A 492 17.39 -36.33 -23.90
N ARG A 493 16.56 -35.91 -22.96
CA ARG A 493 15.94 -34.60 -22.93
C ARG A 493 16.24 -33.89 -21.63
N GLN A 494 15.98 -32.60 -21.57
CA GLN A 494 16.08 -31.82 -20.35
C GLN A 494 14.80 -31.02 -20.15
N VAL A 495 14.27 -31.02 -18.93
CA VAL A 495 13.19 -30.13 -18.55
C VAL A 495 13.73 -28.70 -18.52
N LYS A 496 13.02 -27.77 -19.11
CA LYS A 496 13.46 -26.37 -19.20
C LYS A 496 12.66 -25.45 -18.31
N ASP A 497 11.36 -25.67 -18.20
CA ASP A 497 10.51 -24.94 -17.27
C ASP A 497 9.15 -25.64 -17.06
N LEU A 498 8.40 -25.12 -16.08
CA LEU A 498 7.05 -25.58 -15.74
C LEU A 498 6.13 -24.38 -15.55
N ALA A 499 4.87 -24.54 -15.97
CA ALA A 499 3.81 -23.56 -15.70
C ALA A 499 2.48 -24.27 -15.45
N LYS A 500 1.64 -23.68 -14.62
CA LYS A 500 0.26 -24.13 -14.41
C LYS A 500 -0.66 -23.48 -15.44
N GLY A 501 -1.38 -24.29 -16.22
CA GLY A 501 -2.37 -23.81 -17.16
C GLY A 501 -3.70 -23.42 -16.49
N TYR A 502 -4.53 -22.67 -17.22
CA TYR A 502 -5.85 -22.26 -16.74
C TYR A 502 -6.78 -23.45 -16.47
N ASP A 503 -6.50 -24.62 -17.08
CA ASP A 503 -7.21 -25.86 -16.88
C ASP A 503 -6.75 -26.66 -15.63
N GLY A 504 -5.82 -26.10 -14.87
CA GLY A 504 -5.29 -26.68 -13.64
C GLY A 504 -4.20 -27.74 -13.84
N LYS A 505 -3.84 -28.07 -15.10
CA LYS A 505 -2.73 -28.97 -15.39
C LYS A 505 -1.38 -28.27 -15.27
N ILE A 506 -0.35 -29.04 -15.00
CA ILE A 506 1.03 -28.58 -14.98
C ILE A 506 1.67 -28.93 -16.33
N TYR A 507 2.12 -27.90 -17.04
CA TYR A 507 2.79 -28.04 -18.31
C TYR A 507 4.29 -27.94 -18.11
N ALA A 508 5.03 -28.97 -18.55
CA ALA A 508 6.47 -28.99 -18.54
C ALA A 508 7.01 -28.97 -19.97
N ILE A 509 7.94 -28.08 -20.24
CA ILE A 509 8.60 -27.98 -21.54
C ILE A 509 9.98 -28.67 -21.47
N PHE A 510 10.24 -29.55 -22.43
CA PHE A 510 11.48 -30.31 -22.58
C PHE A 510 12.20 -29.91 -23.86
N THR A 511 13.54 -29.96 -23.83
CA THR A 511 14.36 -29.85 -25.05
C THR A 511 13.97 -30.90 -26.09
N GLY A 512 14.45 -30.75 -27.29
CA GLY A 512 14.56 -31.82 -28.26
C GLY A 512 15.36 -32.99 -27.67
N GLU A 513 15.13 -34.19 -28.19
CA GLU A 513 16.00 -35.34 -27.88
C GLU A 513 17.36 -35.11 -28.48
N PHE A 514 18.42 -35.11 -27.68
CA PHE A 514 19.76 -34.74 -28.11
C PHE A 514 20.82 -35.78 -27.79
N THR A 515 21.91 -35.76 -28.56
CA THR A 515 23.14 -36.47 -28.31
C THR A 515 24.30 -35.50 -28.28
N GLY A 516 25.35 -35.79 -27.51
CA GLY A 516 26.54 -34.93 -27.37
C GLY A 516 26.49 -34.02 -26.15
N ASN A 517 27.38 -33.04 -26.10
CA ASN A 517 27.49 -32.14 -24.94
C ASN A 517 26.48 -31.01 -24.95
N SER A 518 25.82 -30.86 -23.84
CA SER A 518 24.94 -29.76 -23.56
C SER A 518 25.73 -28.53 -23.10
N GLY A 519 26.09 -27.62 -23.96
CA GLY A 519 26.79 -26.40 -23.59
C GLY A 519 26.22 -25.16 -24.26
N MET A 520 26.57 -23.97 -23.77
CA MET A 520 26.16 -22.67 -24.36
C MET A 520 26.52 -22.56 -25.85
N THR A 521 27.60 -23.14 -26.26
CA THR A 521 28.10 -23.13 -27.63
C THR A 521 27.62 -24.34 -28.46
N GLY A 522 26.82 -25.20 -27.87
CA GLY A 522 25.94 -26.18 -28.46
C GLY A 522 26.48 -27.08 -29.53
N ALA A 523 27.27 -28.07 -29.14
CA ALA A 523 27.56 -29.22 -30.00
C ALA A 523 26.51 -30.34 -29.87
N ALA A 524 25.34 -30.08 -29.29
CA ALA A 524 24.26 -31.05 -29.24
C ALA A 524 23.60 -31.22 -30.63
N SER A 525 23.47 -32.44 -31.05
CA SER A 525 22.67 -32.78 -32.22
C SER A 525 21.28 -33.27 -31.77
N PHE A 526 20.25 -32.65 -32.28
CA PHE A 526 18.87 -33.00 -31.96
C PHE A 526 18.33 -34.02 -32.97
N THR A 527 17.74 -35.09 -32.45
CA THR A 527 17.12 -36.16 -33.25
C THR A 527 15.61 -36.05 -33.27
N LYS A 528 15.02 -35.33 -32.30
CA LYS A 528 13.61 -35.02 -32.19
C LYS A 528 13.39 -33.59 -31.71
N PRO A 529 12.27 -32.94 -32.05
CA PRO A 529 11.97 -31.60 -31.61
C PRO A 529 11.71 -31.53 -30.11
N ALA A 530 11.66 -30.32 -29.57
CA ALA A 530 11.17 -30.04 -28.22
C ALA A 530 9.73 -30.54 -28.03
N MET A 531 9.35 -30.81 -26.79
CA MET A 531 7.99 -31.25 -26.49
C MET A 531 7.43 -30.58 -25.22
N ILE A 532 6.12 -30.54 -25.14
CA ILE A 532 5.38 -30.14 -23.95
C ILE A 532 4.64 -31.35 -23.40
N VAL A 533 4.79 -31.57 -22.12
CA VAL A 533 4.14 -32.65 -21.34
C VAL A 533 3.14 -32.01 -20.40
N ALA A 534 1.89 -32.45 -20.45
CA ALA A 534 0.87 -32.06 -19.47
C ALA A 534 0.76 -33.10 -18.39
N LEU A 535 0.81 -32.66 -17.13
CA LEU A 535 0.64 -33.47 -15.94
C LEU A 535 -0.64 -33.09 -15.22
N ASP A 536 -1.34 -34.07 -14.68
CA ASP A 536 -2.47 -33.79 -13.78
C ASP A 536 -2.01 -33.40 -12.37
N ALA A 537 -2.95 -33.16 -11.47
CA ALA A 537 -2.68 -32.77 -10.08
C ALA A 537 -1.89 -33.82 -9.27
N ASN A 538 -1.84 -35.07 -9.72
CA ASN A 538 -1.10 -36.17 -9.09
C ASN A 538 0.26 -36.43 -9.76
N GLY A 539 0.57 -35.68 -10.82
CA GLY A 539 1.78 -35.85 -11.61
C GLY A 539 1.69 -36.99 -12.64
N GLU A 540 0.47 -37.47 -12.97
CA GLU A 540 0.28 -38.41 -14.06
C GLU A 540 0.36 -37.67 -15.41
N VAL A 541 1.05 -38.29 -16.38
CA VAL A 541 1.13 -37.77 -17.73
C VAL A 541 -0.23 -37.86 -18.40
N VAL A 542 -0.79 -36.71 -18.79
CA VAL A 542 -2.08 -36.63 -19.50
C VAL A 542 -1.86 -36.55 -21.00
N SER A 543 -0.86 -35.81 -21.45
CA SER A 543 -0.50 -35.69 -22.87
C SER A 543 0.97 -35.39 -23.06
N GLU A 544 1.47 -35.81 -24.22
CA GLU A 544 2.80 -35.49 -24.73
C GLU A 544 2.61 -34.90 -26.14
N THR A 545 3.12 -33.72 -26.37
CA THR A 545 2.98 -33.03 -27.65
C THR A 545 4.32 -32.54 -28.15
N ASN A 546 4.78 -33.08 -29.28
CA ASN A 546 5.94 -32.56 -29.96
C ASN A 546 5.66 -31.18 -30.52
N LEU A 547 6.57 -30.24 -30.27
CA LEU A 547 6.56 -28.95 -30.94
C LEU A 547 7.05 -29.13 -32.37
N PRO A 548 6.85 -28.15 -33.26
CA PRO A 548 7.37 -28.21 -34.62
C PRO A 548 8.88 -28.51 -34.68
N GLU A 549 9.33 -29.21 -35.74
CA GLU A 549 10.71 -29.72 -35.83
C GLU A 549 11.81 -28.67 -35.69
N GLN A 550 11.48 -27.41 -35.96
CA GLN A 550 12.42 -26.31 -35.85
C GLN A 550 12.66 -25.88 -34.39
N ILE A 551 11.85 -26.33 -33.44
CA ILE A 551 11.99 -25.97 -32.03
C ILE A 551 12.78 -27.06 -31.29
N GLU A 552 14.03 -26.78 -31.07
CA GLU A 552 14.94 -27.72 -30.38
C GLU A 552 15.08 -27.40 -28.89
N LEU A 553 15.04 -26.15 -28.50
CA LEU A 553 15.35 -25.56 -27.20
C LEU A 553 16.75 -25.99 -26.72
N ARG A 554 17.68 -25.07 -26.65
CA ARG A 554 19.05 -25.38 -26.29
C ARG A 554 19.17 -25.95 -24.88
N THR A 555 20.12 -26.84 -24.71
CA THR A 555 20.56 -27.36 -23.43
C THR A 555 21.64 -26.44 -22.87
N GLY A 556 21.56 -26.04 -21.66
CA GLY A 556 22.62 -25.21 -21.04
C GLY A 556 22.09 -24.29 -19.97
N THR A 557 23.01 -23.71 -19.24
CA THR A 557 22.75 -22.80 -18.12
C THR A 557 22.86 -21.35 -18.50
N ALA A 558 23.06 -21.03 -19.79
CA ALA A 558 23.12 -19.63 -20.18
C ALA A 558 21.84 -18.94 -19.74
N SER A 559 22.02 -17.89 -18.99
CA SER A 559 20.93 -16.94 -18.74
C SER A 559 20.68 -16.15 -20.02
N PRO A 560 19.40 -15.92 -20.42
CA PRO A 560 18.19 -16.37 -19.77
C PRO A 560 17.83 -17.83 -20.08
N THR A 561 17.06 -18.46 -19.20
CA THR A 561 16.44 -19.78 -19.44
C THR A 561 15.20 -19.66 -20.32
N VAL A 562 14.52 -20.78 -20.61
CA VAL A 562 13.29 -20.79 -21.44
C VAL A 562 12.18 -19.93 -20.85
N GLN A 563 12.06 -19.87 -19.56
CA GLN A 563 11.13 -19.01 -18.82
C GLN A 563 9.71 -19.01 -19.36
N MET A 564 9.01 -20.08 -19.06
CA MET A 564 7.64 -20.26 -19.53
C MET A 564 6.63 -19.67 -18.53
N CYS A 565 5.62 -18.98 -19.05
CA CYS A 565 4.44 -18.61 -18.30
C CYS A 565 3.17 -19.06 -19.00
N ALA A 566 2.06 -19.08 -18.26
CA ALA A 566 0.75 -19.44 -18.79
C ALA A 566 -0.26 -18.33 -18.54
N SER A 567 -1.25 -18.22 -19.42
CA SER A 567 -2.44 -17.43 -19.17
C SER A 567 -3.28 -18.05 -18.04
N PHE A 568 -3.91 -17.21 -17.23
CA PHE A 568 -4.85 -17.65 -16.18
C PHE A 568 -6.24 -17.98 -16.73
N THR A 569 -6.56 -17.55 -17.95
CA THR A 569 -7.91 -17.61 -18.52
C THR A 569 -7.97 -18.27 -19.89
N GLN A 570 -6.84 -18.38 -20.59
CA GLN A 570 -6.76 -18.92 -21.96
C GLN A 570 -5.81 -20.12 -22.05
N PRO A 571 -5.98 -21.00 -23.05
CA PRO A 571 -5.12 -22.19 -23.23
C PRO A 571 -3.75 -21.84 -23.82
N HIS A 572 -3.11 -20.79 -23.33
CA HIS A 572 -1.88 -20.27 -23.90
C HIS A 572 -0.70 -20.38 -22.94
N LEU A 573 0.41 -20.90 -23.47
CA LEU A 573 1.73 -20.82 -22.87
C LEU A 573 2.59 -19.85 -23.69
N TYR A 574 3.41 -19.09 -22.97
CA TYR A 574 4.39 -18.17 -23.56
C TYR A 574 5.77 -18.57 -23.07
N PHE A 575 6.74 -18.69 -23.97
CA PHE A 575 8.10 -19.10 -23.63
C PHE A 575 9.14 -18.53 -24.60
N ILE A 576 10.38 -18.41 -24.14
CA ILE A 576 11.49 -17.93 -24.94
C ILE A 576 12.02 -19.08 -25.77
N GLY A 577 12.04 -18.93 -27.09
CA GLY A 577 12.48 -19.97 -28.01
C GLY A 577 13.97 -20.10 -28.17
N LYS A 578 14.74 -19.07 -27.82
CA LYS A 578 16.20 -19.05 -27.86
C LYS A 578 16.77 -18.80 -26.48
N GLN A 579 17.87 -19.47 -26.16
CA GLN A 579 18.54 -19.42 -24.88
C GLN A 579 19.98 -18.94 -25.02
N ASP A 580 20.16 -17.75 -25.48
CA ASP A 580 21.45 -17.08 -25.51
C ASP A 580 21.25 -15.56 -25.37
N PHE A 581 22.32 -14.81 -25.46
CA PHE A 581 22.24 -13.34 -25.43
C PHE A 581 21.49 -12.72 -26.62
N SER A 582 20.88 -13.53 -27.46
CA SER A 582 19.99 -13.15 -28.55
C SER A 582 18.53 -13.59 -28.35
N ALA A 583 18.10 -13.74 -27.10
CA ALA A 583 16.72 -14.11 -26.74
C ALA A 583 15.77 -12.90 -26.82
N TYR A 584 15.46 -12.48 -28.04
CA TYR A 584 14.59 -11.32 -28.28
C TYR A 584 13.14 -11.70 -28.54
N GLU A 585 12.87 -12.98 -28.75
CA GLU A 585 11.58 -13.48 -29.24
C GLU A 585 10.92 -14.37 -28.22
N ALA A 586 9.60 -14.24 -28.08
CA ALA A 586 8.77 -15.16 -27.31
C ALA A 586 7.73 -15.81 -28.22
N MET A 587 7.51 -17.09 -28.00
CA MET A 587 6.52 -17.91 -28.70
C MET A 587 5.23 -17.98 -27.91
N ARG A 588 4.10 -18.14 -28.59
CA ARG A 588 2.82 -18.51 -27.98
C ARG A 588 2.41 -19.91 -28.46
N TYR A 589 2.09 -20.78 -27.53
CA TYR A 589 1.57 -22.12 -27.80
C TYR A 589 0.17 -22.26 -27.21
N ASN A 590 -0.78 -22.66 -28.05
CA ASN A 590 -2.13 -23.01 -27.63
C ASN A 590 -2.22 -24.52 -27.43
N TYR A 591 -2.37 -24.99 -26.20
CA TYR A 591 -2.34 -26.41 -25.87
C TYR A 591 -3.65 -27.16 -26.11
N GLU A 592 -4.74 -26.48 -26.45
CA GLU A 592 -5.98 -27.12 -26.90
C GLU A 592 -5.96 -27.42 -28.41
N THR A 593 -5.36 -26.51 -29.18
CA THR A 593 -5.31 -26.64 -30.64
C THR A 593 -3.98 -27.15 -31.18
N GLY A 594 -2.92 -27.13 -30.36
CA GLY A 594 -1.55 -27.45 -30.80
C GLY A 594 -0.88 -26.38 -31.65
N ARG A 595 -1.50 -25.20 -31.81
CA ARG A 595 -0.97 -24.12 -32.64
C ARG A 595 0.19 -23.40 -31.98
N VAL A 596 1.26 -23.17 -32.72
CA VAL A 596 2.41 -22.37 -32.32
C VAL A 596 2.50 -21.12 -33.17
N ASN A 597 2.61 -19.95 -32.47
CA ASN A 597 3.02 -18.70 -33.11
C ASN A 597 4.50 -18.47 -32.73
N TRP A 598 5.38 -18.57 -33.70
CA TRP A 598 6.85 -18.57 -33.50
C TRP A 598 7.42 -17.25 -33.08
N ASP A 599 6.96 -16.19 -33.71
CA ASP A 599 7.43 -14.81 -33.58
C ASP A 599 6.34 -13.94 -32.97
N TYR A 600 5.66 -14.45 -31.96
CA TYR A 600 4.53 -13.76 -31.36
C TYR A 600 4.95 -12.45 -30.71
N ILE A 601 6.09 -12.44 -30.01
CA ILE A 601 6.79 -11.25 -29.56
C ILE A 601 8.13 -11.21 -30.27
N THR A 602 8.42 -10.14 -31.01
CA THR A 602 9.65 -9.98 -31.77
C THR A 602 10.51 -8.83 -31.25
N ALA A 603 11.83 -8.89 -31.53
CA ALA A 603 12.77 -7.86 -31.14
C ALA A 603 12.59 -6.52 -31.87
N ALA A 604 11.90 -6.53 -33.00
CA ALA A 604 11.80 -5.38 -33.91
C ALA A 604 11.08 -4.15 -33.33
N LEU A 605 10.50 -4.28 -32.13
CA LEU A 605 9.72 -3.21 -31.50
C LEU A 605 10.57 -2.24 -30.67
N ASP A 606 11.88 -2.48 -30.52
CA ASP A 606 12.77 -1.65 -29.70
C ASP A 606 13.89 -0.98 -30.51
N ALA A 607 13.54 -0.20 -31.51
CA ALA A 607 14.52 0.62 -32.24
C ALA A 607 15.25 1.67 -31.35
N GLU A 608 14.72 1.94 -30.17
CA GLU A 608 15.33 2.89 -29.22
C GLU A 608 16.30 2.25 -28.20
N SER A 609 16.27 0.97 -27.99
CA SER A 609 17.25 0.30 -27.15
C SER A 609 18.51 -0.04 -27.94
N SER A 610 19.36 0.94 -28.13
CA SER A 610 20.72 0.78 -28.68
C SER A 610 21.56 -0.08 -27.75
N GLY A 611 21.46 -1.41 -27.82
CA GLY A 611 22.30 -2.27 -27.01
C GLY A 611 21.82 -3.68 -26.77
N GLY A 612 20.91 -4.19 -27.59
CA GLY A 612 20.55 -5.59 -27.56
C GLY A 612 19.88 -6.01 -26.27
N SER A 613 18.75 -5.37 -25.93
CA SER A 613 17.92 -5.81 -24.80
C SER A 613 17.36 -7.19 -25.09
N ILE A 614 17.71 -8.14 -24.26
CA ILE A 614 17.18 -9.51 -24.33
C ILE A 614 15.99 -9.64 -23.38
N ILE A 615 15.05 -10.52 -23.71
CA ILE A 615 14.02 -10.95 -22.77
C ILE A 615 14.74 -11.65 -21.61
N TYR A 616 14.55 -11.14 -20.40
CA TYR A 616 15.22 -11.62 -19.21
C TYR A 616 14.20 -11.73 -18.07
N GLY A 617 14.36 -12.77 -17.26
CA GLY A 617 13.41 -13.04 -16.18
C GLY A 617 12.09 -13.65 -16.66
N TYR A 618 11.22 -13.96 -15.71
CA TYR A 618 9.92 -14.55 -16.01
C TYR A 618 8.97 -13.52 -16.62
N MET A 619 8.32 -13.89 -17.70
CA MET A 619 7.15 -13.21 -18.23
C MET A 619 5.93 -13.56 -17.36
N GLY A 620 4.88 -12.74 -17.44
CA GLY A 620 3.62 -13.02 -16.77
C GLY A 620 2.41 -12.51 -17.58
N VAL A 621 1.32 -13.25 -17.54
CA VAL A 621 0.04 -12.81 -18.12
C VAL A 621 -0.84 -12.27 -17.01
N HIS A 622 -1.35 -11.06 -17.18
CA HIS A 622 -2.23 -10.43 -16.20
C HIS A 622 -3.54 -11.23 -16.03
N PRO A 623 -4.00 -11.46 -14.79
CA PRO A 623 -5.08 -12.41 -14.52
C PRO A 623 -6.44 -12.03 -15.09
N THR A 624 -6.71 -10.76 -15.37
CA THR A 624 -8.02 -10.27 -15.82
C THR A 624 -8.01 -9.62 -17.20
N THR A 625 -6.86 -9.10 -17.66
CA THR A 625 -6.80 -8.27 -18.87
C THR A 625 -6.18 -8.97 -20.09
N GLU A 626 -5.66 -10.20 -19.95
CA GLU A 626 -4.87 -10.88 -21.00
C GLU A 626 -3.75 -9.99 -21.56
N GLN A 627 -3.03 -9.34 -20.66
CA GLN A 627 -1.83 -8.58 -20.97
C GLN A 627 -0.60 -9.41 -20.62
N LEU A 628 0.29 -9.59 -21.59
CA LEU A 628 1.59 -10.23 -21.38
C LEU A 628 2.61 -9.15 -20.99
N TRP A 629 3.20 -9.32 -19.83
CA TRP A 629 4.25 -8.46 -19.28
C TRP A 629 5.60 -9.10 -19.51
N VAL A 630 6.50 -8.37 -20.17
CA VAL A 630 7.82 -8.87 -20.57
C VAL A 630 8.90 -7.93 -20.11
N GLY A 631 9.82 -8.43 -19.29
CA GLY A 631 11.03 -7.70 -18.92
C GLY A 631 12.12 -7.89 -19.97
N LYS A 632 12.72 -6.80 -20.39
CA LYS A 632 13.94 -6.82 -21.23
C LYS A 632 15.08 -6.14 -20.49
N SER A 633 16.25 -6.69 -20.60
CA SER A 633 17.44 -6.19 -19.93
C SER A 633 18.56 -5.85 -20.89
N SER A 634 19.19 -4.72 -20.66
CA SER A 634 20.60 -4.49 -20.95
C SER A 634 21.40 -4.67 -19.67
N TYR A 635 22.74 -4.67 -19.73
CA TYR A 635 23.56 -4.82 -18.51
C TYR A 635 23.45 -3.67 -17.50
N THR A 636 22.82 -2.56 -17.87
CA THR A 636 22.79 -1.34 -17.07
C THR A 636 21.38 -0.86 -16.71
N ASN A 637 20.37 -1.35 -17.40
CA ASN A 637 18.98 -0.95 -17.19
C ASN A 637 18.01 -2.03 -17.65
N SER A 638 16.72 -1.83 -17.37
CA SER A 638 15.64 -2.71 -17.80
C SER A 638 14.52 -1.90 -18.42
N ARG A 639 13.75 -2.55 -19.25
CA ARG A 639 12.47 -2.02 -19.75
C ARG A 639 11.41 -3.10 -19.61
N ILE A 640 10.24 -2.71 -19.15
CA ILE A 640 9.08 -3.60 -18.99
C ILE A 640 8.12 -3.24 -20.10
N HIS A 641 7.77 -4.22 -20.93
CA HIS A 641 6.84 -4.07 -22.05
C HIS A 641 5.54 -4.77 -21.73
N VAL A 642 4.43 -4.17 -22.12
CA VAL A 642 3.08 -4.71 -21.91
C VAL A 642 2.40 -4.86 -23.25
N TYR A 643 2.00 -6.11 -23.56
CA TYR A 643 1.36 -6.48 -24.81
C TYR A 643 -0.08 -6.95 -24.58
N ASP A 644 -1.02 -6.48 -25.38
CA ASP A 644 -2.34 -7.10 -25.51
C ASP A 644 -2.18 -8.42 -26.27
N VAL A 645 -2.44 -9.54 -25.62
CA VAL A 645 -2.32 -10.89 -26.18
C VAL A 645 -3.67 -11.61 -26.30
N SER A 646 -4.76 -10.90 -26.11
CA SER A 646 -6.11 -11.41 -26.41
C SER A 646 -6.33 -11.64 -27.91
N ARG A 647 -5.43 -11.13 -28.74
CA ARG A 647 -5.49 -11.08 -30.22
C ARG A 647 -4.66 -12.20 -30.87
N SER A 648 -4.82 -12.35 -32.19
CA SER A 648 -4.00 -13.28 -33.00
C SER A 648 -2.53 -12.88 -33.04
N ASP A 649 -2.25 -11.58 -32.97
CA ASP A 649 -0.95 -10.94 -32.99
C ASP A 649 -0.80 -10.07 -31.73
N ALA A 650 0.36 -10.09 -31.11
CA ALA A 650 0.63 -9.27 -29.95
C ALA A 650 0.70 -7.79 -30.33
N LEU A 651 0.05 -6.95 -29.54
CA LEU A 651 0.08 -5.50 -29.70
C LEU A 651 0.71 -4.86 -28.46
N GLU A 652 1.91 -4.32 -28.62
CA GLU A 652 2.52 -3.51 -27.56
C GLU A 652 1.77 -2.19 -27.41
N PHE A 653 1.34 -1.86 -26.21
CA PHE A 653 0.63 -0.61 -25.94
C PHE A 653 1.25 0.21 -24.82
N SER A 654 2.20 -0.35 -24.06
CA SER A 654 2.88 0.37 -23.00
C SER A 654 4.28 -0.18 -22.76
N SER A 655 5.19 0.69 -22.33
CA SER A 655 6.51 0.28 -21.82
C SER A 655 7.00 1.23 -20.75
N PHE A 656 7.77 0.69 -19.80
CA PHE A 656 8.27 1.40 -18.64
C PHE A 656 9.77 1.19 -18.50
N TYR A 657 10.50 2.29 -18.33
CA TYR A 657 11.95 2.26 -18.13
C TYR A 657 12.29 2.08 -16.64
N GLN A 658 13.29 1.23 -16.37
CA GLN A 658 13.84 1.02 -15.04
C GLN A 658 15.37 1.15 -15.08
N LYS A 659 15.93 1.97 -14.20
CA LYS A 659 17.38 2.24 -14.17
C LYS A 659 18.22 1.01 -13.82
N LYS A 660 17.70 0.15 -12.93
CA LYS A 660 18.42 -1.07 -12.52
C LYS A 660 18.30 -2.17 -13.57
N ALA A 661 19.33 -2.99 -13.69
CA ALA A 661 19.40 -4.04 -14.67
C ALA A 661 18.68 -5.32 -14.24
N SER A 662 18.40 -6.17 -15.21
CA SER A 662 18.01 -7.56 -15.05
C SER A 662 16.72 -7.79 -14.27
N PRO A 663 15.54 -7.70 -14.91
CA PRO A 663 14.30 -8.10 -14.28
C PRO A 663 14.35 -9.61 -13.96
N ALA A 664 14.07 -9.99 -12.70
CA ALA A 664 13.97 -11.39 -12.30
C ALA A 664 12.67 -12.02 -12.80
N GLY A 665 11.58 -11.24 -12.81
CA GLY A 665 10.30 -11.71 -13.30
C GLY A 665 9.15 -10.79 -12.98
N VAL A 666 7.99 -11.15 -13.54
CA VAL A 666 6.70 -10.51 -13.31
C VAL A 666 5.81 -11.49 -12.56
N ASP A 667 5.20 -11.03 -11.48
CA ASP A 667 4.25 -11.79 -10.68
C ASP A 667 2.99 -10.98 -10.38
N PHE A 668 1.90 -11.71 -10.15
CA PHE A 668 0.59 -11.15 -9.79
C PHE A 668 0.13 -11.76 -8.48
N ALA A 669 -0.51 -10.98 -7.61
CA ALA A 669 -1.03 -11.47 -6.35
C ALA A 669 -2.01 -12.64 -6.55
N TYR A 670 -2.79 -12.65 -7.64
CA TYR A 670 -3.72 -13.72 -8.00
C TYR A 670 -3.05 -15.10 -8.12
N ARG A 671 -1.79 -15.17 -8.59
CA ARG A 671 -1.02 -16.42 -8.71
C ARG A 671 -0.93 -17.18 -7.39
N PHE A 672 -0.95 -16.45 -6.27
CA PHE A 672 -0.80 -17.00 -4.93
C PHE A 672 -2.14 -17.19 -4.19
N SER A 673 -3.26 -16.89 -4.84
CA SER A 673 -4.57 -17.04 -4.24
C SER A 673 -4.95 -18.53 -4.06
N ASP A 674 -5.73 -18.82 -3.03
CA ASP A 674 -6.27 -20.16 -2.79
C ASP A 674 -7.10 -20.64 -3.99
N GLU A 675 -7.81 -19.73 -4.66
CA GLU A 675 -8.56 -20.03 -5.87
C GLU A 675 -7.65 -20.60 -6.95
N TRP A 676 -6.53 -19.95 -7.24
CA TRP A 676 -5.60 -20.40 -8.26
C TRP A 676 -4.83 -21.66 -7.84
N ILE A 677 -4.32 -21.70 -6.62
CA ILE A 677 -3.53 -22.83 -6.12
C ILE A 677 -4.36 -24.13 -6.12
N ASN A 678 -5.63 -24.04 -5.77
CA ASN A 678 -6.52 -25.22 -5.66
C ASN A 678 -7.33 -25.53 -6.95
N LYS A 679 -7.16 -24.75 -7.98
CA LYS A 679 -7.80 -24.96 -9.29
C LYS A 679 -7.39 -26.25 -9.97
#